data_95fc407f76f57d155b75328bc1bb7028
#
_entry.id   95fc407f76f57d155b75328bc1bb7028
#
_cell.length_a   1.000
_cell.length_b   1.000
_cell.length_c   1.000
_cell.angle_alpha   90.00
_cell.angle_beta   90.00
_cell.angle_gamma   90.00
#
_symmetry.space_group_name_H-M   'P 1'
#
loop_
_entity.id
_entity.type
_entity.pdbx_description
1 polymer ?
#
loop_
_entity_poly.entity_id
_entity_poly.type
_entity_poly.pdbx_seq_one_letter_code
_entity_poly.pdbx_strand_id
1 'polypeptide(L)'
;MTPAQKNNFKRLINPRHIAFIGGTDAKIAIGEAERAGYSGLIWPVNPNRETLGGYDCFHSLEELPSIPDAVFLAIPRDGALQAIRKLADLGAGGVVCYTAGFGEADKNGLEAENLLLKYAGDMAVIGPNCYGVINYFDKVALWPFAHGGNCPGYGAAIVTQSGMFSSDITMSQRSLPLAYMISAGNQTVMGLADFVDILSEKPEVRAIGLHIEGLSDIALFEKAALKALSLNKPIVALKTGTSKIGSALTLSHTGSLSGSNELYDALFKRTGIISVDNPSQLLETLKYLCVAGCPDDKNVVGFTCSGGGATMLADHAEKIGLKFPNFGVNGSDKISELLPAIATVSNPLDYTTPIWGQPEKTEPVFQEAMAEISGQSAILIQDYPAKGLDESLIFYRNDALAFAKAAANNNIPAAICSTIPENFDKATRELLIAQGVAPMQGIHEALNAISQAVTWKKNRSDILGNKPLEIIHGTSNLNNLYILDEFEGKSLLKKMGFSVPKGRLVSKDFASKYAAELGFPVVLKMVGTKIIHKTEVGAVTLNLNSTLEVSKALIEMNQSVHANFPEGVSESYLVEKMAKPPIAELIIGIRADPQFGLALTIGSGGIFVELIGDSSTLLLPTKLTDIEKSLKSLKLAKLLDGFRGKPKVNINLIAQEILKLTLFAEKNINTIAEIEVNPMFVYEKSVVFVDVLIHAVKTEV
;
A
#
# COMPACT_ATOMS: atom_id res chain seq x y z
N MET A 1 18.92 4.82 -8.97
CA MET A 1 20.16 5.56 -8.57
C MET A 1 21.42 4.98 -9.17
N THR A 2 22.38 5.83 -9.55
CA THR A 2 23.75 5.42 -9.91
C THR A 2 24.56 5.05 -8.67
N PRO A 3 25.67 4.29 -8.79
CA PRO A 3 26.59 4.04 -7.68
C PRO A 3 27.15 5.33 -7.07
N ALA A 4 27.39 6.37 -7.89
CA ALA A 4 27.85 7.67 -7.44
C ALA A 4 26.80 8.37 -6.58
N GLN A 5 25.53 8.39 -7.02
CA GLN A 5 24.41 8.94 -6.24
C GLN A 5 24.24 8.21 -4.90
N LYS A 6 24.37 6.86 -4.87
CA LYS A 6 24.32 6.10 -3.61
C LYS A 6 25.43 6.51 -2.64
N ASN A 7 26.64 6.70 -3.15
CA ASN A 7 27.75 7.15 -2.33
C ASN A 7 27.52 8.59 -1.82
N ASN A 8 27.02 9.46 -2.67
CA ASN A 8 26.70 10.84 -2.33
C ASN A 8 25.58 10.93 -1.30
N PHE A 9 24.55 10.08 -1.40
CA PHE A 9 23.52 10.00 -0.37
C PHE A 9 24.09 9.55 1.00
N LYS A 10 25.03 8.59 1.01
CA LYS A 10 25.72 8.20 2.26
C LYS A 10 26.45 9.37 2.90
N ARG A 11 27.11 10.23 2.09
CA ARG A 11 27.74 11.47 2.57
C ARG A 11 26.71 12.45 3.12
N LEU A 12 25.55 12.60 2.47
CA LEU A 12 24.46 13.48 2.91
C LEU A 12 23.91 13.09 4.29
N ILE A 13 23.68 11.78 4.53
CA ILE A 13 23.03 11.33 5.77
C ILE A 13 23.99 11.02 6.92
N ASN A 14 25.30 10.92 6.65
CA ASN A 14 26.36 10.78 7.66
C ASN A 14 27.56 11.64 7.26
N PRO A 15 27.41 12.99 7.32
CA PRO A 15 28.42 13.94 6.87
C PRO A 15 29.50 14.17 7.92
N ARG A 16 30.72 14.44 7.49
CA ARG A 16 31.82 14.95 8.33
C ARG A 16 31.68 16.46 8.57
N HIS A 17 31.07 17.16 7.63
CA HIS A 17 30.81 18.58 7.66
C HIS A 17 29.55 18.93 6.89
N ILE A 18 28.82 19.91 7.42
CA ILE A 18 27.57 20.42 6.85
C ILE A 18 27.69 21.89 6.53
N ALA A 19 27.36 22.28 5.30
CA ALA A 19 27.16 23.67 4.96
C ALA A 19 25.71 24.09 5.14
N PHE A 20 25.44 25.17 5.85
CA PHE A 20 24.10 25.74 6.05
C PHE A 20 24.02 27.07 5.27
N ILE A 21 23.29 27.04 4.17
CA ILE A 21 23.16 28.18 3.23
C ILE A 21 21.82 28.86 3.44
N GLY A 22 21.82 30.08 3.95
CA GLY A 22 20.59 30.84 4.15
C GLY A 22 20.60 31.81 5.29
N GLY A 23 19.42 32.20 5.73
CA GLY A 23 19.19 33.17 6.80
C GLY A 23 18.65 32.54 8.09
N THR A 24 17.42 32.93 8.45
CA THR A 24 16.77 32.51 9.71
C THR A 24 16.55 31.00 9.77
N ASP A 25 16.08 30.38 8.68
CA ASP A 25 15.80 28.92 8.64
C ASP A 25 17.12 28.13 8.77
N ALA A 26 18.18 28.57 8.12
CA ALA A 26 19.50 27.97 8.27
C ALA A 26 20.04 28.10 9.72
N LYS A 27 19.80 29.24 10.39
CA LYS A 27 20.12 29.42 11.82
C LYS A 27 19.38 28.40 12.71
N ILE A 28 18.07 28.18 12.45
CA ILE A 28 17.30 27.23 13.21
C ILE A 28 17.84 25.81 12.95
N ALA A 29 18.12 25.47 11.70
CA ALA A 29 18.65 24.15 11.35
C ALA A 29 20.03 23.87 11.96
N ILE A 30 20.89 24.88 12.12
CA ILE A 30 22.15 24.77 12.90
C ILE A 30 21.85 24.38 14.35
N GLY A 31 20.93 25.09 15.00
CA GLY A 31 20.56 24.80 16.39
C GLY A 31 19.96 23.41 16.56
N GLU A 32 19.19 22.92 15.59
CA GLU A 32 18.64 21.56 15.60
C GLU A 32 19.71 20.49 15.36
N ALA A 33 20.70 20.74 14.52
CA ALA A 33 21.85 19.85 14.35
C ALA A 33 22.67 19.73 15.65
N GLU A 34 22.93 20.83 16.33
CA GLU A 34 23.58 20.82 17.65
C GLU A 34 22.76 20.08 18.71
N ARG A 35 21.45 20.35 18.78
CA ARG A 35 20.52 19.69 19.70
C ARG A 35 20.41 18.18 19.45
N ALA A 36 20.53 17.75 18.20
CA ALA A 36 20.60 16.33 17.86
C ALA A 36 21.91 15.66 18.31
N GLY A 37 22.93 16.44 18.64
CA GLY A 37 24.26 15.99 19.07
C GLY A 37 25.23 15.77 17.92
N TYR A 38 25.06 16.48 16.80
CA TYR A 38 26.01 16.44 15.70
C TYR A 38 27.39 16.92 16.14
N SER A 39 28.42 16.14 15.88
CA SER A 39 29.81 16.39 16.31
C SER A 39 30.74 16.76 15.16
N GLY A 40 30.26 16.84 13.93
CA GLY A 40 31.04 17.27 12.77
C GLY A 40 31.16 18.79 12.64
N LEU A 41 31.79 19.26 11.56
CA LEU A 41 31.97 20.66 11.31
C LEU A 41 30.73 21.33 10.74
N ILE A 42 30.38 22.49 11.24
CA ILE A 42 29.25 23.33 10.80
C ILE A 42 29.82 24.56 10.08
N TRP A 43 29.39 24.76 8.83
CA TRP A 43 29.84 25.86 7.98
C TRP A 43 28.64 26.71 7.51
N PRO A 44 28.31 27.81 8.22
CA PRO A 44 27.30 28.72 7.71
C PRO A 44 27.81 29.47 6.48
N VAL A 45 26.95 29.64 5.49
CA VAL A 45 27.27 30.41 4.27
C VAL A 45 26.22 31.51 4.10
N ASN A 46 26.65 32.74 4.23
CA ASN A 46 25.78 33.91 4.03
C ASN A 46 26.61 35.14 3.60
N PRO A 47 26.34 35.75 2.43
CA PRO A 47 27.16 36.90 1.94
C PRO A 47 27.01 38.19 2.74
N ASN A 48 25.98 38.29 3.59
CA ASN A 48 25.60 39.52 4.27
C ASN A 48 25.75 39.46 5.81
N ARG A 49 26.23 38.35 6.37
CA ARG A 49 26.33 38.13 7.83
C ARG A 49 27.73 37.69 8.19
N GLU A 50 28.24 38.22 9.28
CA GLU A 50 29.52 37.80 9.86
C GLU A 50 29.37 36.49 10.65
N THR A 51 28.22 36.32 11.32
CA THR A 51 27.94 35.10 12.11
C THR A 51 26.54 34.60 11.91
N LEU A 52 26.35 33.28 12.03
CA LEU A 52 25.04 32.61 12.00
C LEU A 52 25.07 31.41 12.94
N GLY A 53 24.09 31.32 13.87
CA GLY A 53 23.99 30.23 14.81
C GLY A 53 25.18 30.08 15.78
N GLY A 54 25.96 31.13 15.98
CA GLY A 54 27.16 31.12 16.84
C GLY A 54 28.45 30.76 16.12
N TYR A 55 28.43 30.56 14.81
CA TYR A 55 29.58 30.25 13.96
C TYR A 55 29.90 31.42 13.03
N ASP A 56 31.18 31.61 12.69
CA ASP A 56 31.60 32.56 11.66
C ASP A 56 31.07 32.11 10.29
N CYS A 57 30.56 33.08 9.51
CA CYS A 57 30.04 32.81 8.17
C CYS A 57 31.13 32.84 7.11
N PHE A 58 31.05 31.92 6.17
CA PHE A 58 31.69 32.05 4.87
C PHE A 58 30.78 32.90 3.97
N HIS A 59 31.36 33.82 3.19
CA HIS A 59 30.57 34.70 2.34
C HIS A 59 30.23 34.06 0.99
N SER A 60 30.92 32.98 0.62
CA SER A 60 30.69 32.25 -0.61
C SER A 60 31.02 30.74 -0.45
N LEU A 61 30.61 29.92 -1.43
CA LEU A 61 30.93 28.48 -1.44
C LEU A 61 32.42 28.20 -1.69
N GLU A 62 33.09 29.12 -2.37
CA GLU A 62 34.51 29.06 -2.72
C GLU A 62 35.41 29.26 -1.51
N GLU A 63 34.93 29.91 -0.45
CA GLU A 63 35.65 30.12 0.79
C GLU A 63 35.63 28.93 1.75
N LEU A 64 34.79 27.91 1.46
CA LEU A 64 34.67 26.73 2.30
C LEU A 64 36.01 25.96 2.39
N PRO A 65 36.41 25.49 3.58
CA PRO A 65 37.70 24.80 3.79
C PRO A 65 37.84 23.51 2.97
N SER A 66 36.72 22.85 2.61
CA SER A 66 36.68 21.71 1.73
C SER A 66 35.27 21.53 1.12
N ILE A 67 35.13 20.58 0.20
CA ILE A 67 33.84 20.28 -0.45
C ILE A 67 32.87 19.69 0.60
N PRO A 68 31.67 20.27 0.80
CA PRO A 68 30.73 19.79 1.82
C PRO A 68 30.17 18.40 1.51
N ASP A 69 30.08 17.56 2.54
CA ASP A 69 29.41 16.25 2.44
C ASP A 69 27.90 16.43 2.38
N ALA A 70 27.36 17.38 3.16
CA ALA A 70 25.94 17.69 3.20
C ALA A 70 25.71 19.22 3.18
N VAL A 71 24.60 19.64 2.61
CA VAL A 71 24.18 21.03 2.54
C VAL A 71 22.72 21.16 2.94
N PHE A 72 22.40 22.06 3.86
CA PHE A 72 21.04 22.55 4.09
C PHE A 72 20.88 23.89 3.34
N LEU A 73 19.96 23.92 2.36
CA LEU A 73 19.77 25.04 1.44
C LEU A 73 18.41 25.70 1.64
N ALA A 74 18.41 26.95 2.15
CA ALA A 74 17.22 27.72 2.48
C ALA A 74 17.36 29.18 2.00
N ILE A 75 17.39 29.36 0.67
CA ILE A 75 17.45 30.65 -0.01
C ILE A 75 16.40 30.66 -1.16
N PRO A 76 16.03 31.86 -1.70
CA PRO A 76 15.06 31.92 -2.80
C PRO A 76 15.42 31.07 -4.01
N ARG A 77 14.41 30.58 -4.72
CA ARG A 77 14.47 29.59 -5.82
C ARG A 77 15.61 29.82 -6.82
N ASP A 78 15.71 31.04 -7.36
CA ASP A 78 16.70 31.33 -8.40
C ASP A 78 18.14 31.23 -7.87
N GLY A 79 18.37 31.69 -6.64
CA GLY A 79 19.64 31.49 -5.94
C GLY A 79 19.90 30.01 -5.61
N ALA A 80 18.87 29.28 -5.25
CA ALA A 80 18.98 27.84 -4.96
C ALA A 80 19.41 27.05 -6.19
N LEU A 81 18.87 27.35 -7.38
CA LEU A 81 19.31 26.72 -8.63
C LEU A 81 20.79 26.97 -8.93
N GLN A 82 21.27 28.20 -8.74
CA GLN A 82 22.68 28.52 -8.95
C GLN A 82 23.58 27.84 -7.92
N ALA A 83 23.16 27.80 -6.64
CA ALA A 83 23.88 27.10 -5.59
C ALA A 83 23.97 25.60 -5.87
N ILE A 84 22.86 24.94 -6.29
CA ILE A 84 22.83 23.51 -6.64
C ILE A 84 23.82 23.22 -7.77
N ARG A 85 23.81 24.04 -8.83
CA ARG A 85 24.76 23.87 -9.95
C ARG A 85 26.20 23.94 -9.46
N LYS A 86 26.56 24.99 -8.70
CA LYS A 86 27.91 25.18 -8.16
C LYS A 86 28.32 24.02 -7.25
N LEU A 87 27.42 23.56 -6.34
CA LEU A 87 27.70 22.47 -5.43
C LEU A 87 27.93 21.15 -6.19
N ALA A 88 27.17 20.89 -7.25
CA ALA A 88 27.37 19.73 -8.12
C ALA A 88 28.72 19.81 -8.86
N ASP A 89 29.06 20.98 -9.42
CA ASP A 89 30.35 21.22 -10.10
C ASP A 89 31.55 21.03 -9.14
N LEU A 90 31.38 21.40 -7.85
CA LEU A 90 32.38 21.20 -6.80
C LEU A 90 32.46 19.72 -6.32
N GLY A 91 31.45 18.89 -6.60
CA GLY A 91 31.38 17.51 -6.13
C GLY A 91 30.86 17.35 -4.70
N ALA A 92 29.97 18.21 -4.25
CA ALA A 92 29.28 18.08 -2.97
C ALA A 92 28.55 16.73 -2.88
N GLY A 93 28.43 16.17 -1.66
CA GLY A 93 27.75 14.90 -1.47
C GLY A 93 26.24 15.00 -1.71
N GLY A 94 25.59 15.94 -1.02
CA GLY A 94 24.17 16.12 -1.23
C GLY A 94 23.59 17.39 -0.61
N VAL A 95 22.35 17.66 -0.99
CA VAL A 95 21.61 18.87 -0.60
C VAL A 95 20.24 18.49 -0.07
N VAL A 96 19.86 19.04 1.07
CA VAL A 96 18.47 19.20 1.48
C VAL A 96 18.00 20.56 0.96
N CYS A 97 17.13 20.55 -0.04
CA CYS A 97 16.58 21.78 -0.63
C CYS A 97 15.25 22.11 0.06
N TYR A 98 15.32 22.91 1.11
CA TYR A 98 14.14 23.39 1.87
C TYR A 98 13.26 24.32 1.04
N THR A 99 13.85 25.01 0.08
CA THR A 99 13.22 26.03 -0.76
C THR A 99 12.00 25.49 -1.50
N ALA A 100 10.88 26.21 -1.41
CA ALA A 100 9.66 26.00 -2.20
C ALA A 100 9.62 26.90 -3.44
N GLY A 101 8.55 26.76 -4.25
CA GLY A 101 8.31 27.57 -5.46
C GLY A 101 8.79 26.89 -6.75
N PHE A 102 8.87 25.58 -6.74
CA PHE A 102 9.18 24.73 -7.90
C PHE A 102 7.90 24.17 -8.56
N GLY A 103 7.87 22.95 -8.98
CA GLY A 103 6.77 22.34 -9.73
C GLY A 103 5.39 22.41 -9.04
N GLU A 104 5.35 22.53 -7.74
CA GLU A 104 4.13 22.72 -6.96
C GLU A 104 3.51 24.12 -7.09
N ALA A 105 4.27 25.11 -7.58
CA ALA A 105 3.79 26.50 -7.64
C ALA A 105 3.11 26.85 -8.96
N ASP A 106 3.82 26.75 -10.07
CA ASP A 106 3.35 27.15 -11.40
C ASP A 106 4.24 26.57 -12.54
N LYS A 107 3.94 26.95 -13.78
CA LYS A 107 4.71 26.51 -14.95
C LYS A 107 6.20 26.94 -14.90
N ASN A 108 6.48 28.14 -14.42
CA ASN A 108 7.86 28.62 -14.27
C ASN A 108 8.59 27.82 -13.18
N GLY A 109 7.87 27.42 -12.13
CA GLY A 109 8.34 26.52 -11.11
C GLY A 109 8.69 25.12 -11.66
N LEU A 110 7.87 24.59 -12.57
CA LEU A 110 8.15 23.32 -13.24
C LEU A 110 9.40 23.40 -14.14
N GLU A 111 9.60 24.50 -14.85
CA GLU A 111 10.83 24.73 -15.61
C GLU A 111 12.07 24.81 -14.70
N ALA A 112 11.95 25.49 -13.56
CA ALA A 112 13.00 25.56 -12.56
C ALA A 112 13.30 24.16 -11.96
N GLU A 113 12.31 23.33 -11.75
CA GLU A 113 12.47 21.96 -11.26
C GLU A 113 13.20 21.09 -12.29
N ASN A 114 12.88 21.21 -13.57
CA ASN A 114 13.61 20.54 -14.65
C ASN A 114 15.08 20.99 -14.73
N LEU A 115 15.36 22.27 -14.49
CA LEU A 115 16.74 22.78 -14.41
C LEU A 115 17.46 22.23 -13.18
N LEU A 116 16.79 22.13 -12.02
CA LEU A 116 17.34 21.52 -10.80
C LEU A 116 17.78 20.08 -11.09
N LEU A 117 16.90 19.26 -11.69
CA LEU A 117 17.22 17.88 -12.07
C LEU A 117 18.47 17.81 -12.96
N LYS A 118 18.56 18.68 -13.95
CA LYS A 118 19.71 18.75 -14.85
C LYS A 118 21.00 19.16 -14.14
N TYR A 119 20.93 20.10 -13.21
CA TYR A 119 22.12 20.65 -12.52
C TYR A 119 22.62 19.74 -11.41
N ALA A 120 21.74 18.95 -10.79
CA ALA A 120 22.10 18.05 -9.70
C ALA A 120 23.12 16.97 -10.09
N GLY A 121 23.08 16.48 -11.34
CA GLY A 121 23.97 15.40 -11.79
C GLY A 121 23.91 14.17 -10.88
N ASP A 122 25.06 13.74 -10.36
CA ASP A 122 25.17 12.63 -9.41
C ASP A 122 25.03 13.06 -7.94
N MET A 123 24.81 14.35 -7.64
CA MET A 123 24.60 14.83 -6.28
C MET A 123 23.26 14.33 -5.72
N ALA A 124 23.23 13.88 -4.46
CA ALA A 124 21.99 13.48 -3.81
C ALA A 124 21.18 14.73 -3.41
N VAL A 125 19.93 14.86 -3.89
CA VAL A 125 19.07 16.00 -3.53
C VAL A 125 17.77 15.49 -2.93
N ILE A 126 17.47 15.89 -1.70
CA ILE A 126 16.17 15.71 -1.03
C ILE A 126 15.35 16.99 -1.26
N GLY A 127 14.13 16.85 -1.72
CA GLY A 127 13.25 17.96 -2.08
C GLY A 127 13.25 18.27 -3.58
N PRO A 128 13.00 19.52 -3.99
CA PRO A 128 12.77 20.74 -3.20
C PRO A 128 11.44 20.69 -2.40
N ASN A 129 11.11 21.78 -1.71
CA ASN A 129 9.88 21.91 -0.94
C ASN A 129 9.74 20.79 0.12
N CYS A 130 10.77 20.59 0.94
CA CYS A 130 10.84 19.52 1.94
C CYS A 130 11.38 20.05 3.27
N TYR A 131 11.12 19.35 4.38
CA TYR A 131 11.74 19.70 5.66
C TYR A 131 13.14 19.11 5.82
N GLY A 132 13.45 18.01 5.15
CA GLY A 132 14.80 17.47 5.09
C GLY A 132 14.95 16.08 5.70
N VAL A 133 16.06 15.86 6.41
CA VAL A 133 16.41 14.55 6.97
C VAL A 133 16.90 14.67 8.41
N ILE A 134 16.44 13.71 9.24
CA ILE A 134 16.98 13.45 10.57
C ILE A 134 17.47 12.00 10.58
N ASN A 135 18.73 11.80 10.85
CA ASN A 135 19.35 10.50 11.13
C ASN A 135 19.57 10.42 12.65
N TYR A 136 18.65 9.76 13.34
CA TYR A 136 18.71 9.61 14.80
C TYR A 136 19.83 8.67 15.24
N PHE A 137 20.24 7.73 14.38
CA PHE A 137 21.28 6.76 14.68
C PHE A 137 22.67 7.43 14.76
N ASP A 138 23.02 8.23 13.75
CA ASP A 138 24.28 8.97 13.68
C ASP A 138 24.18 10.42 14.23
N LYS A 139 23.01 10.82 14.77
CA LYS A 139 22.77 12.15 15.38
C LYS A 139 22.96 13.30 14.40
N VAL A 140 22.47 13.18 13.18
CA VAL A 140 22.52 14.22 12.14
C VAL A 140 21.13 14.78 11.91
N ALA A 141 20.98 16.09 11.95
CA ALA A 141 19.74 16.77 11.58
C ALA A 141 20.02 17.90 10.57
N LEU A 142 19.47 17.78 9.37
CA LEU A 142 19.30 18.86 8.40
C LEU A 142 17.81 19.18 8.37
N TRP A 143 17.33 19.90 9.39
CA TRP A 143 15.92 20.05 9.71
C TRP A 143 15.63 21.41 10.35
N PRO A 144 14.66 22.21 9.85
CA PRO A 144 14.48 23.60 10.25
C PRO A 144 13.48 23.82 11.40
N PHE A 145 13.14 22.76 12.15
CA PHE A 145 12.18 22.85 13.26
C PHE A 145 12.60 21.98 14.45
N ALA A 146 12.05 22.30 15.62
CA ALA A 146 12.20 21.43 16.78
C ALA A 146 11.62 20.04 16.49
N HIS A 147 12.34 19.00 16.84
CA HIS A 147 11.93 17.62 16.64
C HIS A 147 12.17 16.78 17.89
N GLY A 148 11.34 15.77 18.07
CA GLY A 148 11.51 14.70 19.06
C GLY A 148 11.98 13.41 18.39
N GLY A 149 11.81 12.30 19.08
CA GLY A 149 12.22 10.97 18.63
C GLY A 149 13.42 10.43 19.39
N ASN A 150 13.61 9.11 19.32
CA ASN A 150 14.70 8.41 19.99
C ASN A 150 15.09 7.17 19.18
N CYS A 151 16.39 6.87 19.13
CA CYS A 151 16.94 5.66 18.53
C CYS A 151 17.71 4.84 19.58
N PRO A 152 17.17 3.72 20.08
CA PRO A 152 17.87 2.84 21.01
C PRO A 152 18.90 1.91 20.33
N GLY A 153 19.51 2.35 19.22
CA GLY A 153 20.40 1.57 18.38
C GLY A 153 19.71 0.89 17.19
N TYR A 154 18.40 1.02 17.08
CA TYR A 154 17.58 0.55 15.97
C TYR A 154 16.27 1.35 15.89
N GLY A 155 15.58 1.26 14.77
CA GLY A 155 14.27 1.89 14.65
C GLY A 155 13.63 1.77 13.27
N ALA A 156 12.52 2.46 13.10
CA ALA A 156 11.90 2.66 11.81
C ALA A 156 12.61 3.76 11.00
N ALA A 157 12.70 3.56 9.71
CA ALA A 157 12.99 4.64 8.77
C ALA A 157 11.68 5.12 8.16
N ILE A 158 11.30 6.39 8.37
CA ILE A 158 10.05 6.93 7.84
C ILE A 158 10.35 7.93 6.74
N VAL A 159 9.68 7.76 5.59
CA VAL A 159 9.74 8.69 4.46
C VAL A 159 8.33 9.19 4.18
N THR A 160 8.14 10.50 4.17
CA THR A 160 6.85 11.13 3.86
C THR A 160 7.00 12.19 2.77
N GLN A 161 6.02 12.28 1.89
CA GLN A 161 5.95 13.33 0.88
C GLN A 161 5.44 14.66 1.48
N SER A 162 4.71 14.60 2.60
CA SER A 162 4.20 15.77 3.31
C SER A 162 5.22 16.30 4.33
N GLY A 163 5.58 17.57 4.23
CA GLY A 163 6.43 18.26 5.19
C GLY A 163 5.80 18.30 6.58
N MET A 164 4.56 18.78 6.69
CA MET A 164 3.86 18.92 7.97
C MET A 164 3.69 17.58 8.68
N PHE A 165 3.24 16.55 7.97
CA PHE A 165 3.08 15.21 8.55
C PHE A 165 4.41 14.63 9.07
N SER A 166 5.54 14.97 8.42
CA SER A 166 6.85 14.55 8.92
C SER A 166 7.17 15.18 10.28
N SER A 167 6.85 16.46 10.46
CA SER A 167 7.00 17.16 11.74
C SER A 167 6.09 16.55 12.82
N ASP A 168 4.82 16.31 12.50
CA ASP A 168 3.84 15.70 13.42
C ASP A 168 4.32 14.34 13.95
N ILE A 169 4.93 13.52 13.08
CA ILE A 169 5.52 12.23 13.47
C ILE A 169 6.66 12.43 14.47
N THR A 170 7.53 13.40 14.26
CA THR A 170 8.67 13.66 15.19
C THR A 170 8.20 14.14 16.56
N MET A 171 7.04 14.80 16.64
CA MET A 171 6.43 15.26 17.88
C MET A 171 5.54 14.19 18.57
N SER A 172 5.42 13.01 17.97
CA SER A 172 4.55 11.94 18.46
C SER A 172 4.95 11.47 19.87
N GLN A 173 3.94 11.29 20.72
CA GLN A 173 4.09 10.78 22.10
C GLN A 173 3.94 9.25 22.16
N ARG A 174 4.31 8.52 21.10
CA ARG A 174 4.12 7.05 21.01
C ARG A 174 5.37 6.23 21.32
N SER A 175 6.53 6.87 21.50
CA SER A 175 7.81 6.21 21.75
C SER A 175 8.20 5.17 20.67
N LEU A 176 7.84 5.46 19.41
CA LEU A 176 8.32 4.67 18.27
C LEU A 176 9.84 4.84 18.16
N PRO A 177 10.66 3.77 18.17
CA PRO A 177 12.06 3.85 17.86
C PRO A 177 12.27 4.37 16.42
N LEU A 178 12.96 5.49 16.25
CA LEU A 178 13.22 6.10 14.94
C LEU A 178 14.71 6.01 14.60
N ALA A 179 15.04 5.42 13.46
CA ALA A 179 16.39 5.45 12.89
C ALA A 179 16.55 6.64 11.93
N TYR A 180 15.58 6.84 11.05
CA TYR A 180 15.57 7.94 10.07
C TYR A 180 14.18 8.57 9.95
N MET A 181 14.14 9.88 9.76
CA MET A 181 12.98 10.63 9.30
C MET A 181 13.36 11.44 8.07
N ILE A 182 12.65 11.24 6.96
CA ILE A 182 12.87 11.93 5.68
C ILE A 182 11.57 12.58 5.21
N SER A 183 11.62 13.90 5.05
CA SER A 183 10.61 14.65 4.33
C SER A 183 11.06 14.80 2.88
N ALA A 184 10.41 14.08 1.95
CA ALA A 184 10.90 13.93 0.59
C ALA A 184 10.58 15.14 -0.32
N GLY A 185 9.52 15.90 0.00
CA GLY A 185 9.06 17.04 -0.81
C GLY A 185 8.67 16.63 -2.23
N ASN A 186 9.04 17.43 -3.22
CA ASN A 186 8.69 17.20 -4.64
C ASN A 186 9.38 15.98 -5.27
N GLN A 187 10.47 15.48 -4.67
CA GLN A 187 11.19 14.29 -5.14
C GLN A 187 11.79 14.43 -6.55
N THR A 188 12.30 15.59 -6.87
CA THR A 188 12.82 15.90 -8.21
C THR A 188 14.02 15.03 -8.62
N VAL A 189 14.92 14.73 -7.68
CA VAL A 189 16.13 13.92 -7.94
C VAL A 189 16.03 12.56 -7.28
N MET A 190 15.67 12.53 -5.99
CA MET A 190 15.52 11.31 -5.22
C MET A 190 14.05 11.09 -4.87
N GLY A 191 13.50 9.93 -5.25
CA GLY A 191 12.13 9.54 -4.95
C GLY A 191 12.02 8.46 -3.87
N LEU A 192 10.78 8.08 -3.54
CA LEU A 192 10.49 7.03 -2.55
C LEU A 192 11.20 5.71 -2.86
N ALA A 193 11.31 5.33 -4.13
CA ALA A 193 12.03 4.13 -4.56
C ALA A 193 13.51 4.14 -4.14
N ASP A 194 14.16 5.29 -4.30
CA ASP A 194 15.57 5.45 -3.95
C ASP A 194 15.79 5.38 -2.44
N PHE A 195 14.92 6.03 -1.67
CA PHE A 195 14.97 5.96 -0.21
C PHE A 195 14.74 4.55 0.31
N VAL A 196 13.74 3.82 -0.22
CA VAL A 196 13.47 2.42 0.14
C VAL A 196 14.66 1.53 -0.21
N ASP A 197 15.25 1.69 -1.40
CA ASP A 197 16.42 0.90 -1.84
C ASP A 197 17.59 1.03 -0.87
N ILE A 198 17.94 2.27 -0.45
CA ILE A 198 19.08 2.52 0.42
C ILE A 198 18.78 2.16 1.88
N LEU A 199 17.63 2.59 2.40
CA LEU A 199 17.27 2.37 3.80
C LEU A 199 17.08 0.88 4.11
N SER A 200 16.69 0.07 3.13
CA SER A 200 16.61 -1.38 3.29
C SER A 200 17.95 -2.06 3.56
N GLU A 201 19.06 -1.46 3.11
CA GLU A 201 20.42 -1.97 3.34
C GLU A 201 20.98 -1.62 4.73
N LYS A 202 20.33 -0.69 5.46
CA LYS A 202 20.80 -0.23 6.76
C LYS A 202 20.50 -1.24 7.86
N PRO A 203 21.49 -1.71 8.61
CA PRO A 203 21.28 -2.72 9.66
C PRO A 203 20.42 -2.20 10.81
N GLU A 204 20.56 -0.92 11.18
CA GLU A 204 19.79 -0.25 12.22
C GLU A 204 18.30 -0.06 11.87
N VAL A 205 17.92 -0.12 10.59
CA VAL A 205 16.53 -0.04 10.15
C VAL A 205 15.87 -1.41 10.29
N ARG A 206 14.83 -1.50 11.11
CA ARG A 206 14.04 -2.73 11.30
C ARG A 206 12.75 -2.76 10.48
N ALA A 207 12.16 -1.60 10.21
CA ALA A 207 10.98 -1.44 9.37
C ALA A 207 11.03 -0.09 8.63
N ILE A 208 10.34 0.01 7.49
CA ILE A 208 10.25 1.24 6.70
C ILE A 208 8.81 1.72 6.71
N GLY A 209 8.57 2.97 7.12
CA GLY A 209 7.27 3.63 7.07
C GLY A 209 7.19 4.56 5.87
N LEU A 210 6.12 4.49 5.11
CA LEU A 210 5.89 5.37 3.96
C LEU A 210 4.56 6.10 4.09
N HIS A 211 4.58 7.41 3.89
CA HIS A 211 3.39 8.19 3.56
C HIS A 211 3.45 8.55 2.09
N ILE A 212 2.49 8.05 1.32
CA ILE A 212 2.48 8.11 -0.14
C ILE A 212 1.30 8.96 -0.63
N GLU A 213 1.59 10.05 -1.33
CA GLU A 213 0.63 10.84 -2.10
C GLU A 213 0.59 10.35 -3.56
N GLY A 214 1.75 10.05 -4.14
CA GLY A 214 1.94 9.48 -5.46
C GLY A 214 3.32 8.85 -5.64
N LEU A 215 3.45 7.98 -6.64
CA LEU A 215 4.72 7.36 -7.03
C LEU A 215 5.05 7.81 -8.46
N SER A 216 6.28 8.19 -8.73
CA SER A 216 6.71 8.62 -10.07
C SER A 216 7.07 7.45 -10.98
N ASP A 217 7.71 6.41 -10.45
CA ASP A 217 8.16 5.22 -11.17
C ASP A 217 7.77 3.96 -10.39
N ILE A 218 6.72 3.30 -10.88
CA ILE A 218 6.17 2.09 -10.25
C ILE A 218 7.12 0.91 -10.34
N ALA A 219 7.81 0.73 -11.47
CA ALA A 219 8.72 -0.39 -11.67
C ALA A 219 9.96 -0.28 -10.77
N LEU A 220 10.51 0.92 -10.67
CA LEU A 220 11.63 1.17 -9.75
C LEU A 220 11.23 0.99 -8.29
N PHE A 221 10.02 1.46 -7.92
CA PHE A 221 9.48 1.28 -6.57
C PHE A 221 9.20 -0.21 -6.26
N GLU A 222 8.61 -0.97 -7.19
CA GLU A 222 8.43 -2.42 -7.04
C GLU A 222 9.75 -3.12 -6.76
N LYS A 223 10.78 -2.82 -7.56
CA LYS A 223 12.12 -3.39 -7.38
C LYS A 223 12.71 -3.09 -6.01
N ALA A 224 12.61 -1.85 -5.55
CA ALA A 224 13.09 -1.43 -4.24
C ALA A 224 12.31 -2.12 -3.11
N ALA A 225 10.98 -2.22 -3.22
CA ALA A 225 10.13 -2.90 -2.25
C ALA A 225 10.42 -4.41 -2.16
N LEU A 226 10.59 -5.10 -3.29
CA LEU A 226 10.98 -6.51 -3.33
C LEU A 226 12.38 -6.74 -2.76
N LYS A 227 13.31 -5.80 -2.94
CA LYS A 227 14.61 -5.83 -2.28
C LYS A 227 14.48 -5.71 -0.76
N ALA A 228 13.70 -4.74 -0.27
CA ALA A 228 13.44 -4.59 1.16
C ALA A 228 12.81 -5.87 1.75
N LEU A 229 11.83 -6.46 1.04
CA LEU A 229 11.22 -7.74 1.40
C LEU A 229 12.27 -8.87 1.51
N SER A 230 13.19 -8.97 0.53
CA SER A 230 14.25 -9.99 0.53
C SER A 230 15.22 -9.82 1.72
N LEU A 231 15.51 -8.57 2.09
CA LEU A 231 16.36 -8.20 3.22
C LEU A 231 15.65 -8.27 4.58
N ASN A 232 14.43 -8.81 4.62
CA ASN A 232 13.61 -8.92 5.84
C ASN A 232 13.26 -7.57 6.47
N LYS A 233 13.03 -6.55 5.64
CA LYS A 233 12.63 -5.20 6.05
C LYS A 233 11.16 -4.97 5.65
N PRO A 234 10.20 -5.09 6.59
CA PRO A 234 8.80 -4.79 6.30
C PRO A 234 8.62 -3.32 5.95
N ILE A 235 7.76 -3.08 4.95
CA ILE A 235 7.31 -1.73 4.59
C ILE A 235 5.87 -1.59 5.04
N VAL A 236 5.57 -0.50 5.75
CA VAL A 236 4.21 -0.09 6.16
C VAL A 236 3.87 1.20 5.44
N ALA A 237 2.81 1.22 4.67
CA ALA A 237 2.43 2.35 3.85
C ALA A 237 1.06 2.92 4.23
N LEU A 238 1.01 4.23 4.43
CA LEU A 238 -0.20 5.04 4.49
C LEU A 238 -0.36 5.77 3.15
N LYS A 239 -1.33 5.34 2.33
CA LYS A 239 -1.67 6.00 1.06
C LYS A 239 -2.77 7.02 1.28
N THR A 240 -2.52 8.28 0.91
CA THR A 240 -3.51 9.35 0.90
C THR A 240 -3.98 9.68 -0.52
N GLY A 241 -5.06 10.44 -0.68
CA GLY A 241 -5.65 10.71 -2.00
C GLY A 241 -6.39 9.51 -2.59
N THR A 242 -6.97 8.63 -1.76
CA THR A 242 -7.68 7.41 -2.18
C THR A 242 -9.14 7.65 -2.57
N SER A 243 -9.76 8.71 -2.07
CA SER A 243 -11.14 9.11 -2.43
C SER A 243 -11.15 10.02 -3.67
N LYS A 244 -12.30 10.15 -4.33
CA LYS A 244 -12.47 11.09 -5.47
C LYS A 244 -12.05 12.52 -5.12
N ILE A 245 -12.43 13.00 -3.95
CA ILE A 245 -12.05 14.35 -3.46
C ILE A 245 -10.55 14.38 -3.15
N GLY A 246 -10.05 13.40 -2.41
CA GLY A 246 -8.63 13.30 -2.05
C GLY A 246 -7.71 13.23 -3.27
N SER A 247 -8.09 12.47 -4.30
CA SER A 247 -7.35 12.35 -5.56
C SER A 247 -7.27 13.69 -6.30
N ALA A 248 -8.38 14.45 -6.37
CA ALA A 248 -8.39 15.78 -6.97
C ALA A 248 -7.50 16.78 -6.20
N LEU A 249 -7.49 16.70 -4.87
CA LEU A 249 -6.62 17.54 -4.03
C LEU A 249 -5.14 17.17 -4.22
N THR A 250 -4.81 15.89 -4.27
CA THR A 250 -3.43 15.43 -4.51
C THR A 250 -2.92 15.92 -5.85
N LEU A 251 -3.71 15.80 -6.92
CA LEU A 251 -3.33 16.28 -8.25
C LEU A 251 -3.06 17.79 -8.26
N SER A 252 -3.87 18.60 -7.56
CA SER A 252 -3.68 20.04 -7.46
C SER A 252 -2.47 20.45 -6.62
N HIS A 253 -2.06 19.60 -5.67
CA HIS A 253 -1.01 19.91 -4.69
C HIS A 253 0.38 19.43 -5.13
N THR A 254 0.48 18.28 -5.76
CA THR A 254 1.76 17.66 -6.13
C THR A 254 2.00 17.59 -7.65
N GLY A 255 1.01 17.92 -8.47
CA GLY A 255 1.07 17.75 -9.93
C GLY A 255 1.17 16.29 -10.38
N SER A 256 1.21 15.34 -9.45
CA SER A 256 1.32 13.92 -9.75
C SER A 256 -0.07 13.27 -9.88
N LEU A 257 -0.22 12.38 -10.87
CA LEU A 257 -1.40 11.53 -10.98
C LEU A 257 -1.44 10.61 -9.75
N SER A 258 -2.47 10.75 -8.91
CA SER A 258 -2.76 9.72 -7.91
C SER A 258 -3.49 8.59 -8.65
N GLY A 259 -2.81 7.49 -8.97
CA GLY A 259 -3.45 6.31 -9.55
C GLY A 259 -4.63 5.83 -8.70
N SER A 260 -5.51 5.00 -9.27
CA SER A 260 -6.66 4.47 -8.52
C SER A 260 -6.19 3.65 -7.30
N ASN A 261 -6.98 3.67 -6.23
CA ASN A 261 -6.63 2.96 -4.99
C ASN A 261 -6.43 1.46 -5.22
N GLU A 262 -7.22 0.86 -6.13
CA GLU A 262 -7.14 -0.55 -6.47
C GLU A 262 -5.78 -0.94 -7.08
N LEU A 263 -5.13 -0.03 -7.81
CA LEU A 263 -3.80 -0.26 -8.39
C LEU A 263 -2.71 -0.19 -7.32
N TYR A 264 -2.81 0.74 -6.36
CA TYR A 264 -1.92 0.76 -5.20
C TYR A 264 -2.09 -0.48 -4.33
N ASP A 265 -3.31 -0.91 -4.07
CA ASP A 265 -3.59 -2.15 -3.32
C ASP A 265 -3.02 -3.39 -4.03
N ALA A 266 -3.12 -3.43 -5.37
CA ALA A 266 -2.52 -4.48 -6.17
C ALA A 266 -0.99 -4.46 -6.09
N LEU A 267 -0.36 -3.28 -6.15
CA LEU A 267 1.08 -3.11 -5.98
C LEU A 267 1.54 -3.54 -4.59
N PHE A 268 0.82 -3.13 -3.54
CA PHE A 268 1.17 -3.46 -2.16
C PHE A 268 1.04 -4.96 -1.88
N LYS A 269 -0.03 -5.60 -2.36
CA LYS A 269 -0.18 -7.07 -2.28
C LYS A 269 0.95 -7.79 -3.01
N ARG A 270 1.31 -7.32 -4.21
CA ARG A 270 2.34 -7.90 -5.06
C ARG A 270 3.74 -7.79 -4.46
N THR A 271 4.00 -6.74 -3.70
CA THR A 271 5.31 -6.45 -3.08
C THR A 271 5.39 -6.81 -1.59
N GLY A 272 4.27 -7.23 -0.99
CA GLY A 272 4.22 -7.56 0.43
C GLY A 272 4.24 -6.32 1.35
N ILE A 273 3.87 -5.15 0.85
CA ILE A 273 3.73 -3.93 1.64
C ILE A 273 2.49 -4.02 2.52
N ILE A 274 2.62 -3.66 3.78
CA ILE A 274 1.52 -3.54 4.74
C ILE A 274 0.81 -2.21 4.50
N SER A 275 -0.47 -2.25 4.09
CA SER A 275 -1.30 -1.06 3.96
C SER A 275 -2.01 -0.75 5.27
N VAL A 276 -2.04 0.53 5.65
CA VAL A 276 -2.73 1.04 6.84
C VAL A 276 -3.59 2.25 6.49
N ASP A 277 -4.67 2.47 7.26
CA ASP A 277 -5.71 3.44 6.95
C ASP A 277 -5.51 4.80 7.60
N ASN A 278 -4.68 4.88 8.66
CA ASN A 278 -4.51 6.10 9.44
C ASN A 278 -3.12 6.18 10.09
N PRO A 279 -2.71 7.38 10.56
CA PRO A 279 -1.41 7.59 11.21
C PRO A 279 -1.18 6.74 12.46
N SER A 280 -2.21 6.49 13.26
CA SER A 280 -2.09 5.65 14.47
C SER A 280 -1.70 4.23 14.11
N GLN A 281 -2.37 3.62 13.13
CA GLN A 281 -2.01 2.30 12.63
C GLN A 281 -0.58 2.26 12.03
N LEU A 282 -0.17 3.31 11.30
CA LEU A 282 1.20 3.41 10.78
C LEU A 282 2.23 3.32 11.89
N LEU A 283 2.10 4.19 12.91
CA LEU A 283 3.08 4.30 13.98
C LEU A 283 3.08 3.08 14.90
N GLU A 284 1.91 2.54 15.24
CA GLU A 284 1.80 1.36 16.09
C GLU A 284 2.29 0.10 15.39
N THR A 285 1.98 -0.09 14.09
CA THR A 285 2.49 -1.22 13.31
C THR A 285 4.01 -1.17 13.18
N LEU A 286 4.58 -0.01 12.87
CA LEU A 286 6.03 0.17 12.83
C LEU A 286 6.68 -0.11 14.18
N LYS A 287 6.07 0.36 15.28
CA LYS A 287 6.57 0.13 16.64
C LYS A 287 6.59 -1.36 16.98
N TYR A 288 5.50 -2.08 16.71
CA TYR A 288 5.44 -3.52 16.95
C TYR A 288 6.50 -4.27 16.16
N LEU A 289 6.62 -3.99 14.85
CA LEU A 289 7.61 -4.61 13.96
C LEU A 289 9.06 -4.33 14.40
N CYS A 290 9.32 -3.11 14.87
CA CYS A 290 10.67 -2.73 15.33
C CYS A 290 11.06 -3.35 16.67
N VAL A 291 10.10 -3.48 17.60
CA VAL A 291 10.36 -3.89 18.99
C VAL A 291 10.12 -5.38 19.19
N ALA A 292 8.94 -5.88 18.85
CA ALA A 292 8.53 -7.27 19.07
C ALA A 292 8.88 -8.20 17.89
N GLY A 293 8.85 -7.69 16.66
CA GLY A 293 9.10 -8.47 15.44
C GLY A 293 7.85 -9.10 14.84
N CYS A 294 7.99 -10.28 14.21
CA CYS A 294 6.89 -10.93 13.48
C CYS A 294 6.61 -12.33 14.05
N PRO A 295 5.41 -12.56 14.60
CA PRO A 295 4.97 -13.89 15.05
C PRO A 295 4.86 -14.89 13.89
N ASP A 296 4.82 -16.20 14.20
CA ASP A 296 4.73 -17.26 13.19
C ASP A 296 3.30 -17.51 12.70
N ASP A 297 2.31 -17.36 13.59
CA ASP A 297 0.91 -17.55 13.24
C ASP A 297 -0.02 -16.54 13.94
N LYS A 298 -1.32 -16.70 13.70
CA LYS A 298 -2.38 -15.82 14.24
C LYS A 298 -2.84 -16.18 15.65
N ASN A 299 -2.18 -17.10 16.33
CA ASN A 299 -2.47 -17.43 17.71
C ASN A 299 -1.93 -16.34 18.66
N VAL A 300 -2.72 -15.97 19.64
CA VAL A 300 -2.36 -14.96 20.63
C VAL A 300 -2.66 -15.50 22.04
N VAL A 301 -1.78 -15.23 22.99
CA VAL A 301 -2.08 -15.37 24.41
C VAL A 301 -2.35 -13.99 24.97
N GLY A 302 -3.57 -13.76 25.43
CA GLY A 302 -4.01 -12.49 26.00
C GLY A 302 -4.05 -12.54 27.52
N PHE A 303 -3.63 -11.44 28.16
CA PHE A 303 -3.64 -11.29 29.62
C PHE A 303 -4.28 -9.96 30.01
N THR A 304 -4.99 -9.99 31.12
CA THR A 304 -5.56 -8.81 31.76
C THR A 304 -5.88 -9.12 33.22
N CYS A 305 -6.02 -8.12 34.06
CA CYS A 305 -6.54 -8.29 35.43
C CYS A 305 -8.05 -7.98 35.54
N SER A 306 -8.76 -7.96 34.38
CA SER A 306 -10.17 -7.57 34.31
C SER A 306 -10.91 -8.35 33.24
N GLY A 307 -12.05 -8.94 33.58
CA GLY A 307 -12.92 -9.62 32.62
C GLY A 307 -13.38 -8.73 31.46
N GLY A 308 -13.55 -7.41 31.70
CA GLY A 308 -13.85 -6.44 30.61
C GLY A 308 -12.71 -6.29 29.61
N GLY A 309 -11.46 -6.34 30.05
CA GLY A 309 -10.29 -6.35 29.18
C GLY A 309 -10.22 -7.61 28.32
N ALA A 310 -10.53 -8.78 28.91
CA ALA A 310 -10.55 -10.06 28.19
C ALA A 310 -11.60 -10.07 27.06
N THR A 311 -12.82 -9.58 27.32
CA THR A 311 -13.87 -9.48 26.31
C THR A 311 -13.53 -8.51 25.20
N MET A 312 -12.98 -7.33 25.51
CA MET A 312 -12.53 -6.38 24.48
C MET A 312 -11.45 -6.96 23.56
N LEU A 313 -10.48 -7.72 24.11
CA LEU A 313 -9.48 -8.43 23.28
C LEU A 313 -10.14 -9.44 22.34
N ALA A 314 -11.03 -10.30 22.86
CA ALA A 314 -11.68 -11.35 22.09
C ALA A 314 -12.53 -10.78 20.96
N ASP A 315 -13.41 -9.83 21.26
CA ASP A 315 -14.32 -9.20 20.30
C ASP A 315 -13.60 -8.53 19.13
N HIS A 316 -12.41 -8.01 19.40
CA HIS A 316 -11.61 -7.31 18.39
C HIS A 316 -10.81 -8.27 17.54
N ALA A 317 -10.17 -9.24 18.19
CA ALA A 317 -9.34 -10.25 17.53
C ALA A 317 -10.15 -11.08 16.52
N GLU A 318 -11.38 -11.47 16.86
CA GLU A 318 -12.25 -12.24 15.98
C GLU A 318 -12.51 -11.50 14.65
N LYS A 319 -12.77 -10.19 14.70
CA LYS A 319 -13.05 -9.37 13.51
C LYS A 319 -11.88 -9.32 12.52
N ILE A 320 -10.63 -9.42 13.01
CA ILE A 320 -9.41 -9.34 12.20
C ILE A 320 -8.73 -10.70 12.01
N GLY A 321 -9.37 -11.78 12.46
CA GLY A 321 -8.95 -13.17 12.25
C GLY A 321 -7.74 -13.59 13.08
N LEU A 322 -7.44 -12.91 14.20
CA LEU A 322 -6.58 -13.42 15.26
C LEU A 322 -7.34 -14.46 16.09
N LYS A 323 -6.62 -15.34 16.75
CA LYS A 323 -7.21 -16.45 17.52
C LYS A 323 -6.64 -16.48 18.93
N PHE A 324 -7.51 -16.76 19.89
CA PHE A 324 -7.14 -17.10 21.25
C PHE A 324 -7.44 -18.58 21.49
N PRO A 325 -6.50 -19.48 21.16
CA PRO A 325 -6.70 -20.92 21.38
C PRO A 325 -6.87 -21.23 22.87
N ASN A 326 -7.73 -22.19 23.19
CA ASN A 326 -7.83 -22.70 24.55
C ASN A 326 -6.52 -23.41 24.95
N PHE A 327 -6.16 -23.33 26.21
CA PHE A 327 -5.08 -24.13 26.78
C PHE A 327 -5.46 -25.62 26.77
N GLY A 328 -4.48 -26.50 26.58
CA GLY A 328 -4.72 -27.94 26.72
C GLY A 328 -5.16 -28.32 28.16
N VAL A 329 -5.72 -29.51 28.32
CA VAL A 329 -6.20 -29.96 29.64
C VAL A 329 -5.09 -29.85 30.70
N ASN A 330 -3.91 -30.41 30.44
CA ASN A 330 -2.77 -30.36 31.37
C ASN A 330 -2.28 -28.93 31.62
N GLY A 331 -2.29 -28.08 30.62
CA GLY A 331 -1.92 -26.67 30.74
C GLY A 331 -2.95 -25.89 31.58
N SER A 332 -4.23 -26.14 31.34
CA SER A 332 -5.30 -25.52 32.12
C SER A 332 -5.23 -25.90 33.61
N ASP A 333 -4.89 -27.16 33.93
CA ASP A 333 -4.74 -27.60 35.28
C ASP A 333 -3.55 -26.90 35.99
N LYS A 334 -2.39 -26.86 35.35
CA LYS A 334 -1.22 -26.17 35.89
C LYS A 334 -1.46 -24.65 36.08
N ILE A 335 -2.09 -23.99 35.10
CA ILE A 335 -2.43 -22.57 35.21
C ILE A 335 -3.42 -22.36 36.35
N SER A 336 -4.40 -23.26 36.53
CA SER A 336 -5.37 -23.18 37.63
C SER A 336 -4.73 -23.30 39.02
N GLU A 337 -3.68 -24.12 39.16
CA GLU A 337 -2.93 -24.24 40.42
C GLU A 337 -2.18 -22.96 40.79
N LEU A 338 -1.82 -22.13 39.81
CA LEU A 338 -1.11 -20.86 40.01
C LEU A 338 -2.04 -19.68 40.25
N LEU A 339 -3.33 -19.84 39.96
CA LEU A 339 -4.33 -18.77 40.03
C LEU A 339 -5.11 -18.81 41.35
N PRO A 340 -5.63 -17.64 41.81
CA PRO A 340 -6.61 -17.61 42.89
C PRO A 340 -7.86 -18.41 42.53
N ALA A 341 -8.51 -19.04 43.51
CA ALA A 341 -9.70 -19.88 43.34
C ALA A 341 -10.91 -19.20 42.64
N ILE A 342 -10.91 -17.87 42.57
CA ILE A 342 -11.94 -17.08 41.90
C ILE A 342 -11.69 -16.95 40.39
N ALA A 343 -10.48 -17.27 39.91
CA ALA A 343 -10.13 -17.14 38.51
C ALA A 343 -10.64 -18.31 37.69
N THR A 344 -10.99 -18.04 36.43
CA THR A 344 -11.33 -19.07 35.46
C THR A 344 -10.23 -19.09 34.37
N VAL A 345 -9.70 -20.27 34.10
CA VAL A 345 -8.68 -20.46 33.07
C VAL A 345 -9.35 -20.33 31.70
N SER A 346 -8.96 -19.32 30.96
CA SER A 346 -9.41 -19.03 29.60
C SER A 346 -8.31 -18.29 28.81
N ASN A 347 -8.42 -18.24 27.52
CA ASN A 347 -7.60 -17.36 26.70
C ASN A 347 -8.52 -16.41 25.89
N PRO A 348 -8.51 -15.09 26.09
CA PRO A 348 -7.64 -14.30 27.00
C PRO A 348 -7.81 -14.67 28.49
N LEU A 349 -6.69 -14.60 29.24
CA LEU A 349 -6.65 -14.96 30.65
C LEU A 349 -6.84 -13.73 31.54
N ASP A 350 -7.96 -13.71 32.30
CA ASP A 350 -8.11 -12.78 33.43
C ASP A 350 -7.39 -13.38 34.67
N TYR A 351 -6.16 -12.89 34.97
CA TYR A 351 -5.38 -13.38 36.10
C TYR A 351 -5.80 -12.78 37.43
N THR A 352 -6.77 -11.90 37.42
CA THR A 352 -7.50 -11.33 38.58
C THR A 352 -6.68 -10.40 39.48
N THR A 353 -7.37 -9.45 40.13
CA THR A 353 -6.77 -8.44 40.99
C THR A 353 -6.08 -8.97 42.26
N PRO A 354 -6.45 -10.13 42.91
CA PRO A 354 -5.76 -10.63 44.09
C PRO A 354 -4.27 -10.92 43.95
N ILE A 355 -3.78 -11.19 42.74
CA ILE A 355 -2.33 -11.41 42.49
C ILE A 355 -1.68 -10.24 41.73
N TRP A 356 -2.49 -9.26 41.31
CA TRP A 356 -2.01 -8.10 40.57
C TRP A 356 -0.89 -7.36 41.30
N GLY A 357 0.16 -7.00 40.56
CA GLY A 357 1.33 -6.29 41.07
C GLY A 357 2.29 -7.12 41.93
N GLN A 358 2.07 -8.45 42.04
CA GLN A 358 2.89 -9.39 42.78
C GLN A 358 3.67 -10.29 41.80
N PRO A 359 4.87 -9.88 41.35
CA PRO A 359 5.60 -10.57 40.29
C PRO A 359 5.93 -12.03 40.61
N GLU A 360 6.12 -12.37 41.92
CA GLU A 360 6.34 -13.75 42.37
C GLU A 360 5.14 -14.68 42.12
N LYS A 361 3.94 -14.11 41.89
CA LYS A 361 2.71 -14.84 41.57
C LYS A 361 2.34 -14.70 40.10
N THR A 362 2.48 -13.51 39.50
CA THR A 362 2.06 -13.25 38.15
C THR A 362 3.05 -13.79 37.10
N GLU A 363 4.37 -13.76 37.36
CA GLU A 363 5.38 -14.30 36.45
C GLU A 363 5.16 -15.80 36.15
N PRO A 364 4.94 -16.70 37.16
CA PRO A 364 4.67 -18.11 36.88
C PRO A 364 3.41 -18.33 36.02
N VAL A 365 2.34 -17.55 36.25
CA VAL A 365 1.11 -17.61 35.45
C VAL A 365 1.38 -17.24 33.98
N PHE A 366 2.08 -16.11 33.73
CA PHE A 366 2.45 -15.68 32.40
C PHE A 366 3.36 -16.70 31.71
N GLN A 367 4.35 -17.24 32.43
CA GLN A 367 5.31 -18.21 31.92
C GLN A 367 4.61 -19.49 31.44
N GLU A 368 3.74 -20.08 32.28
CA GLU A 368 3.04 -21.33 31.95
C GLU A 368 2.05 -21.12 30.80
N ALA A 369 1.24 -20.06 30.85
CA ALA A 369 0.28 -19.77 29.78
C ALA A 369 0.95 -19.51 28.41
N MET A 370 2.08 -18.86 28.40
CA MET A 370 2.86 -18.65 27.16
C MET A 370 3.52 -19.92 26.65
N ALA A 371 3.91 -20.84 27.53
CA ALA A 371 4.51 -22.12 27.14
C ALA A 371 3.53 -23.10 26.47
N GLU A 372 2.23 -23.00 26.81
CA GLU A 372 1.20 -23.93 26.35
C GLU A 372 0.79 -23.76 24.86
N ILE A 373 1.02 -22.60 24.27
CA ILE A 373 0.59 -22.29 22.90
C ILE A 373 1.81 -21.95 22.04
N SER A 374 2.05 -22.70 20.97
CA SER A 374 3.19 -22.50 20.07
C SER A 374 2.91 -21.48 18.95
N GLY A 375 3.96 -20.87 18.40
CA GLY A 375 3.92 -20.01 17.22
C GLY A 375 3.20 -18.67 17.39
N GLN A 376 3.03 -18.22 18.60
CA GLN A 376 2.14 -17.16 19.06
C GLN A 376 2.81 -15.81 19.25
N SER A 377 1.98 -14.81 19.53
CA SER A 377 2.35 -13.57 20.20
C SER A 377 1.67 -13.49 21.56
N ALA A 378 2.23 -12.71 22.48
CA ALA A 378 1.61 -12.43 23.77
C ALA A 378 1.19 -10.95 23.87
N ILE A 379 0.02 -10.68 24.45
CA ILE A 379 -0.45 -9.33 24.72
C ILE A 379 -1.00 -9.20 26.13
N LEU A 380 -0.54 -8.18 26.87
CA LEU A 380 -1.10 -7.79 28.16
C LEU A 380 -1.85 -6.47 28.00
N ILE A 381 -3.10 -6.42 28.46
CA ILE A 381 -3.87 -5.16 28.54
C ILE A 381 -3.66 -4.55 29.90
N GLN A 382 -3.10 -3.33 29.92
CA GLN A 382 -2.81 -2.60 31.14
C GLN A 382 -2.72 -1.10 30.88
N ASP A 383 -3.56 -0.31 31.56
CA ASP A 383 -3.49 1.14 31.58
C ASP A 383 -2.65 1.58 32.80
N TYR A 384 -1.92 2.68 32.61
CA TYR A 384 -1.01 3.21 33.66
C TYR A 384 -1.57 4.52 34.22
N PRO A 385 -1.39 4.79 35.53
CA PRO A 385 -1.91 5.99 36.15
C PRO A 385 -1.29 7.25 35.54
N ALA A 386 -2.09 8.30 35.42
CA ALA A 386 -1.61 9.60 34.99
C ALA A 386 -0.63 10.21 36.01
N LYS A 387 0.19 11.16 35.57
CA LYS A 387 1.11 11.88 36.44
C LYS A 387 0.34 12.52 37.63
N GLY A 388 0.82 12.29 38.84
CA GLY A 388 0.16 12.71 40.08
C GLY A 388 -0.78 11.66 40.69
N LEU A 389 -1.03 10.52 39.96
CA LEU A 389 -1.73 9.34 40.49
C LEU A 389 -0.78 8.13 40.53
N ASP A 390 0.49 8.38 40.73
CA ASP A 390 1.59 7.43 40.52
C ASP A 390 1.88 6.54 41.74
N GLU A 391 1.18 6.70 42.86
CA GLU A 391 1.36 5.83 44.04
C GLU A 391 1.17 4.34 43.73
N SER A 392 0.31 4.02 42.77
CA SER A 392 0.07 2.65 42.27
C SER A 392 0.95 2.22 41.11
N LEU A 393 1.71 3.11 40.48
CA LEU A 393 2.48 2.84 39.25
C LEU A 393 3.46 1.67 39.40
N ILE A 394 3.99 1.47 40.62
CA ILE A 394 4.92 0.37 40.89
C ILE A 394 4.26 -1.00 40.65
N PHE A 395 3.00 -1.18 41.01
CA PHE A 395 2.28 -2.45 40.84
C PHE A 395 2.06 -2.75 39.37
N TYR A 396 1.69 -1.74 38.56
CA TYR A 396 1.57 -1.89 37.13
C TYR A 396 2.90 -2.27 36.44
N ARG A 397 4.01 -1.61 36.85
CA ARG A 397 5.35 -1.92 36.32
C ARG A 397 5.84 -3.29 36.76
N ASN A 398 5.49 -3.76 37.96
CA ASN A 398 5.82 -5.09 38.42
C ASN A 398 5.23 -6.17 37.49
N ASP A 399 3.94 -6.08 37.18
CA ASP A 399 3.29 -7.00 36.23
C ASP A 399 3.86 -6.89 34.83
N ALA A 400 4.12 -5.65 34.37
CA ALA A 400 4.73 -5.42 33.05
C ALA A 400 6.12 -6.08 32.92
N LEU A 401 6.94 -6.01 33.98
CA LEU A 401 8.26 -6.64 34.00
C LEU A 401 8.17 -8.17 34.14
N ALA A 402 7.23 -8.69 34.94
CA ALA A 402 6.94 -10.11 35.04
C ALA A 402 6.50 -10.69 33.68
N PHE A 403 5.62 -9.99 32.97
CA PHE A 403 5.19 -10.34 31.63
C PHE A 403 6.34 -10.29 30.62
N ALA A 404 7.17 -9.24 30.64
CA ALA A 404 8.31 -9.10 29.76
C ALA A 404 9.33 -10.24 29.95
N LYS A 405 9.60 -10.63 31.20
CA LYS A 405 10.49 -11.74 31.55
C LYS A 405 9.93 -13.08 31.05
N ALA A 406 8.63 -13.34 31.26
CA ALA A 406 7.97 -14.54 30.77
C ALA A 406 8.02 -14.62 29.22
N ALA A 407 7.78 -13.51 28.51
CA ALA A 407 7.88 -13.45 27.07
C ALA A 407 9.31 -13.72 26.57
N ALA A 408 10.32 -13.14 27.21
CA ALA A 408 11.72 -13.36 26.88
C ALA A 408 12.13 -14.83 27.08
N ASN A 409 11.74 -15.46 28.21
CA ASN A 409 12.02 -16.86 28.52
C ASN A 409 11.41 -17.81 27.47
N ASN A 410 10.24 -17.49 26.95
CA ASN A 410 9.53 -18.27 25.91
C ASN A 410 9.93 -17.86 24.48
N ASN A 411 10.76 -16.82 24.31
CA ASN A 411 11.17 -16.27 23.01
C ASN A 411 9.96 -15.91 22.14
N ILE A 412 8.98 -15.20 22.70
CA ILE A 412 7.71 -14.85 22.05
C ILE A 412 7.65 -13.35 21.76
N PRO A 413 7.25 -12.90 20.56
CA PRO A 413 6.92 -11.52 20.28
C PRO A 413 5.83 -11.03 21.24
N ALA A 414 6.08 -9.93 21.95
CA ALA A 414 5.21 -9.49 23.03
C ALA A 414 4.87 -8.01 22.97
N ALA A 415 3.65 -7.68 23.39
CA ALA A 415 3.16 -6.32 23.50
C ALA A 415 2.45 -6.10 24.84
N ILE A 416 2.57 -4.90 25.38
CA ILE A 416 1.66 -4.39 26.42
C ILE A 416 0.86 -3.25 25.82
N CYS A 417 -0.44 -3.28 26.00
CA CYS A 417 -1.34 -2.33 25.36
C CYS A 417 -2.19 -1.60 26.39
N SER A 418 -2.19 -0.26 26.32
CA SER A 418 -3.18 0.54 27.05
C SER A 418 -4.51 0.53 26.32
N THR A 419 -5.61 0.37 27.04
CA THR A 419 -6.97 0.49 26.51
C THR A 419 -7.24 1.89 26.00
N ILE A 420 -6.85 2.89 26.79
CA ILE A 420 -6.90 4.32 26.44
C ILE A 420 -5.47 4.74 26.07
N PRO A 421 -5.23 5.18 24.82
CA PRO A 421 -3.89 5.48 24.31
C PRO A 421 -3.05 6.42 25.19
N GLU A 422 -3.68 7.38 25.83
CA GLU A 422 -3.04 8.38 26.69
C GLU A 422 -2.59 7.80 28.05
N ASN A 423 -3.16 6.68 28.48
CA ASN A 423 -2.87 6.03 29.76
C ASN A 423 -1.61 5.15 29.67
N PHE A 424 -0.53 5.69 29.12
CA PHE A 424 0.74 4.99 29.02
C PHE A 424 1.89 5.99 29.17
N ASP A 425 2.47 6.09 30.35
CA ASP A 425 3.54 7.05 30.62
C ASP A 425 4.82 6.75 29.84
N LYS A 426 5.57 7.81 29.49
CA LYS A 426 6.76 7.73 28.65
C LYS A 426 7.85 6.82 29.24
N ALA A 427 8.10 6.93 30.56
CA ALA A 427 9.17 6.16 31.19
C ALA A 427 8.89 4.66 31.17
N THR A 428 7.63 4.26 31.36
CA THR A 428 7.22 2.86 31.24
C THR A 428 7.33 2.36 29.78
N ARG A 429 6.94 3.17 28.78
CA ARG A 429 7.13 2.78 27.37
C ARG A 429 8.61 2.56 27.03
N GLU A 430 9.50 3.46 27.47
CA GLU A 430 10.95 3.32 27.26
C GLU A 430 11.54 2.10 27.96
N LEU A 431 11.09 1.82 29.18
CA LEU A 431 11.45 0.62 29.94
C LEU A 431 11.08 -0.66 29.16
N LEU A 432 9.87 -0.74 28.63
CA LEU A 432 9.40 -1.92 27.89
C LEU A 432 10.14 -2.11 26.56
N ILE A 433 10.42 -1.03 25.82
CA ILE A 433 11.23 -1.08 24.60
C ILE A 433 12.62 -1.67 24.90
N ALA A 434 13.23 -1.29 26.01
CA ALA A 434 14.51 -1.83 26.45
C ALA A 434 14.44 -3.35 26.78
N GLN A 435 13.25 -3.85 27.14
CA GLN A 435 12.99 -5.28 27.38
C GLN A 435 12.53 -6.04 26.12
N GLY A 436 12.42 -5.39 24.96
CA GLY A 436 11.94 -6.00 23.72
C GLY A 436 10.42 -6.22 23.67
N VAL A 437 9.65 -5.55 24.53
CA VAL A 437 8.20 -5.59 24.57
C VAL A 437 7.64 -4.31 23.96
N ALA A 438 6.74 -4.43 23.00
CA ALA A 438 6.15 -3.29 22.29
C ALA A 438 5.07 -2.60 23.16
N PRO A 439 5.27 -1.31 23.55
CA PRO A 439 4.28 -0.55 24.32
C PRO A 439 3.23 0.04 23.38
N MET A 440 2.13 -0.66 23.19
CA MET A 440 1.09 -0.33 22.22
C MET A 440 0.04 0.61 22.81
N GLN A 441 -0.46 1.55 22.02
CA GLN A 441 -1.43 2.55 22.44
C GLN A 441 -2.73 2.38 21.64
N GLY A 442 -3.71 1.67 22.24
CA GLY A 442 -5.00 1.30 21.67
C GLY A 442 -5.10 -0.17 21.26
N ILE A 443 -6.15 -0.85 21.69
CA ILE A 443 -6.38 -2.29 21.44
C ILE A 443 -6.50 -2.58 19.95
N HIS A 444 -7.20 -1.73 19.21
CA HIS A 444 -7.37 -1.86 17.76
C HIS A 444 -6.03 -1.85 17.03
N GLU A 445 -5.22 -0.86 17.30
CA GLU A 445 -3.92 -0.67 16.70
C GLU A 445 -2.98 -1.81 17.07
N ALA A 446 -2.98 -2.25 18.33
CA ALA A 446 -2.15 -3.34 18.79
C ALA A 446 -2.47 -4.66 18.11
N LEU A 447 -3.74 -5.06 18.10
CA LEU A 447 -4.16 -6.31 17.46
C LEU A 447 -4.01 -6.27 15.94
N ASN A 448 -4.30 -5.12 15.29
CA ASN A 448 -4.02 -4.93 13.87
C ASN A 448 -2.53 -5.07 13.57
N ALA A 449 -1.65 -4.47 14.35
CA ALA A 449 -0.20 -4.58 14.18
C ALA A 449 0.28 -6.04 14.26
N ILE A 450 -0.22 -6.81 15.22
CA ILE A 450 0.06 -8.25 15.35
C ILE A 450 -0.42 -9.01 14.11
N SER A 451 -1.68 -8.80 13.69
CA SER A 451 -2.27 -9.47 12.52
C SER A 451 -1.51 -9.16 11.24
N GLN A 452 -1.11 -7.90 11.05
CA GLN A 452 -0.33 -7.46 9.89
C GLN A 452 1.09 -8.03 9.90
N ALA A 453 1.74 -8.10 11.06
CA ALA A 453 3.07 -8.68 11.20
C ALA A 453 3.09 -10.18 10.81
N VAL A 454 2.11 -10.96 11.28
CA VAL A 454 1.93 -12.36 10.88
C VAL A 454 1.67 -12.49 9.39
N THR A 455 0.74 -11.68 8.88
CA THR A 455 0.37 -11.70 7.45
C THR A 455 1.57 -11.35 6.58
N TRP A 456 2.35 -10.34 6.97
CA TRP A 456 3.57 -9.96 6.26
C TRP A 456 4.60 -11.09 6.21
N LYS A 457 4.85 -11.77 7.33
CA LYS A 457 5.80 -12.90 7.39
C LYS A 457 5.43 -14.02 6.44
N LYS A 458 4.13 -14.36 6.38
CA LYS A 458 3.58 -15.35 5.45
C LYS A 458 3.71 -14.88 4.00
N ASN A 459 3.26 -13.66 3.70
CA ASN A 459 3.33 -13.10 2.35
C ASN A 459 4.77 -12.99 1.85
N ARG A 460 5.72 -12.64 2.74
CA ARG A 460 7.15 -12.63 2.41
C ARG A 460 7.62 -13.99 1.92
N SER A 461 7.30 -15.06 2.63
CA SER A 461 7.65 -16.42 2.22
C SER A 461 7.05 -16.79 0.86
N ASP A 462 5.76 -16.49 0.67
CA ASP A 462 5.04 -16.78 -0.57
C ASP A 462 5.61 -16.00 -1.77
N ILE A 463 5.88 -14.70 -1.60
CA ILE A 463 6.40 -13.83 -2.66
C ILE A 463 7.83 -14.21 -3.02
N LEU A 464 8.70 -14.47 -2.04
CA LEU A 464 10.08 -14.88 -2.30
C LEU A 464 10.17 -16.26 -2.97
N GLY A 465 9.24 -17.17 -2.64
CA GLY A 465 9.10 -18.48 -3.28
C GLY A 465 8.55 -18.40 -4.70
N ASN A 466 7.77 -17.36 -5.02
CA ASN A 466 7.12 -17.16 -6.33
C ASN A 466 7.22 -15.69 -6.78
N LYS A 467 8.44 -15.20 -6.95
CA LYS A 467 8.69 -13.78 -7.29
C LYS A 467 7.83 -13.30 -8.45
N PRO A 468 7.22 -12.10 -8.35
CA PRO A 468 6.47 -11.52 -9.45
C PRO A 468 7.34 -11.28 -10.69
N LEU A 469 6.72 -11.25 -11.85
CA LEU A 469 7.37 -10.87 -13.11
C LEU A 469 7.51 -9.33 -13.13
N GLU A 470 8.50 -8.78 -13.82
CA GLU A 470 8.68 -7.32 -13.90
C GLU A 470 7.49 -6.63 -14.58
N ILE A 471 7.04 -5.49 -14.04
CA ILE A 471 5.97 -4.69 -14.64
C ILE A 471 6.43 -4.16 -15.99
N ILE A 472 5.56 -4.29 -17.00
CA ILE A 472 5.82 -3.82 -18.36
C ILE A 472 5.01 -2.55 -18.61
N HIS A 473 5.67 -1.49 -19.05
CA HIS A 473 5.03 -0.26 -19.48
C HIS A 473 4.93 -0.21 -21.01
N GLY A 474 3.75 0.14 -21.51
CA GLY A 474 3.55 0.42 -22.94
C GLY A 474 4.00 1.84 -23.29
N THR A 475 4.37 2.03 -24.53
CA THR A 475 4.73 3.36 -25.11
C THR A 475 3.52 4.05 -25.74
N SER A 476 2.32 3.47 -25.66
CA SER A 476 1.13 3.94 -26.38
C SER A 476 0.65 5.29 -25.85
N ASN A 477 0.49 6.20 -26.80
CA ASN A 477 -0.22 7.45 -26.57
C ASN A 477 -1.74 7.14 -26.51
N LEU A 478 -2.31 7.12 -25.29
CA LEU A 478 -3.72 6.82 -25.07
C LEU A 478 -4.69 7.89 -25.62
N ASN A 479 -4.20 8.89 -26.34
CA ASN A 479 -5.02 10.00 -26.85
C ASN A 479 -5.75 9.69 -28.17
N ASN A 480 -5.40 8.61 -28.89
CA ASN A 480 -5.98 8.24 -30.17
C ASN A 480 -6.68 6.87 -30.11
N LEU A 481 -7.68 6.74 -29.25
CA LEU A 481 -8.43 5.50 -29.10
C LEU A 481 -9.56 5.40 -30.12
N TYR A 482 -9.82 4.15 -30.58
CA TYR A 482 -11.04 3.78 -31.29
C TYR A 482 -11.61 2.51 -30.69
N ILE A 483 -12.91 2.34 -30.80
CA ILE A 483 -13.64 1.20 -30.25
C ILE A 483 -13.83 0.18 -31.35
N LEU A 484 -13.42 -1.07 -31.10
CA LEU A 484 -13.88 -2.21 -31.87
C LEU A 484 -15.31 -2.51 -31.46
N ASP A 485 -16.20 -2.67 -32.45
CA ASP A 485 -17.55 -3.10 -32.12
C ASP A 485 -17.57 -4.53 -31.55
N GLU A 486 -18.69 -4.94 -30.97
CA GLU A 486 -18.80 -6.24 -30.28
C GLU A 486 -18.52 -7.43 -31.22
N PHE A 487 -18.92 -7.32 -32.50
CA PHE A 487 -18.68 -8.39 -33.48
C PHE A 487 -17.20 -8.45 -33.88
N GLU A 488 -16.54 -7.32 -34.04
CA GLU A 488 -15.10 -7.23 -34.32
C GLU A 488 -14.29 -7.77 -33.15
N GLY A 489 -14.62 -7.32 -31.91
CA GLY A 489 -13.98 -7.80 -30.67
C GLY A 489 -14.11 -9.32 -30.49
N LYS A 490 -15.31 -9.85 -30.63
CA LYS A 490 -15.56 -11.32 -30.60
C LYS A 490 -14.84 -12.07 -31.70
N SER A 491 -14.79 -11.51 -32.92
CA SER A 491 -14.08 -12.11 -34.05
C SER A 491 -12.58 -12.18 -33.79
N LEU A 492 -12.00 -11.16 -33.16
CA LEU A 492 -10.61 -11.15 -32.71
C LEU A 492 -10.36 -12.24 -31.66
N LEU A 493 -11.18 -12.28 -30.60
CA LEU A 493 -11.06 -13.32 -29.55
C LEU A 493 -11.22 -14.73 -30.11
N LYS A 494 -12.16 -14.93 -31.04
CA LYS A 494 -12.36 -16.23 -31.69
C LYS A 494 -11.14 -16.68 -32.50
N LYS A 495 -10.49 -15.77 -33.24
CA LYS A 495 -9.23 -16.06 -33.97
C LYS A 495 -8.11 -16.51 -33.03
N MET A 496 -8.14 -16.06 -31.79
CA MET A 496 -7.21 -16.44 -30.75
C MET A 496 -7.60 -17.71 -30.00
N GLY A 497 -8.72 -18.36 -30.41
CA GLY A 497 -9.19 -19.60 -29.84
C GLY A 497 -9.97 -19.47 -28.54
N PHE A 498 -10.52 -18.28 -28.24
CA PHE A 498 -11.51 -18.13 -27.15
C PHE A 498 -12.89 -18.57 -27.59
N SER A 499 -13.67 -19.08 -26.65
CA SER A 499 -15.06 -19.48 -26.89
C SER A 499 -15.95 -18.24 -26.81
N VAL A 500 -16.63 -17.93 -27.93
CA VAL A 500 -17.64 -16.87 -28.01
C VAL A 500 -18.94 -17.46 -28.58
N PRO A 501 -20.13 -16.85 -28.32
CA PRO A 501 -21.38 -17.31 -28.91
C PRO A 501 -21.28 -17.34 -30.45
N LYS A 502 -21.87 -18.38 -31.05
CA LYS A 502 -21.96 -18.46 -32.51
C LYS A 502 -22.94 -17.40 -33.00
N GLY A 503 -22.50 -16.50 -33.83
CA GLY A 503 -23.33 -15.42 -34.35
C GLY A 503 -22.79 -14.83 -35.63
N ARG A 504 -23.55 -13.89 -36.19
CA ARG A 504 -23.23 -13.14 -37.40
C ARG A 504 -23.83 -11.74 -37.38
N LEU A 505 -23.08 -10.80 -37.88
CA LEU A 505 -23.55 -9.44 -38.17
C LEU A 505 -24.41 -9.45 -39.43
N VAL A 506 -25.62 -8.94 -39.38
CA VAL A 506 -26.59 -8.90 -40.48
C VAL A 506 -27.34 -7.58 -40.51
N SER A 507 -27.90 -7.20 -41.65
CA SER A 507 -28.85 -6.11 -41.73
C SER A 507 -30.23 -6.55 -41.23
N LYS A 508 -31.11 -5.58 -40.95
CA LYS A 508 -32.47 -5.78 -40.45
C LYS A 508 -33.25 -6.83 -41.28
N ASP A 509 -33.16 -6.79 -42.62
CA ASP A 509 -33.91 -7.67 -43.53
C ASP A 509 -33.50 -9.14 -43.44
N PHE A 510 -32.25 -9.41 -43.06
CA PHE A 510 -31.72 -10.78 -42.96
C PHE A 510 -31.71 -11.35 -41.55
N ALA A 511 -32.02 -10.56 -40.51
CA ALA A 511 -31.91 -10.99 -39.13
C ALA A 511 -32.83 -12.19 -38.77
N SER A 512 -34.10 -12.11 -39.14
CA SER A 512 -35.05 -13.21 -38.90
C SER A 512 -34.70 -14.48 -39.66
N LYS A 513 -34.24 -14.36 -40.91
CA LYS A 513 -33.79 -15.49 -41.71
C LYS A 513 -32.56 -16.15 -41.11
N TYR A 514 -31.54 -15.41 -40.76
CA TYR A 514 -30.34 -15.94 -40.15
C TYR A 514 -30.60 -16.55 -38.77
N ALA A 515 -31.52 -15.97 -37.98
CA ALA A 515 -31.96 -16.55 -36.69
C ALA A 515 -32.54 -17.96 -36.87
N ALA A 516 -33.33 -18.15 -37.91
CA ALA A 516 -33.91 -19.49 -38.24
C ALA A 516 -32.80 -20.48 -38.64
N GLU A 517 -31.81 -20.05 -39.44
CA GLU A 517 -30.66 -20.88 -39.83
C GLU A 517 -29.78 -21.24 -38.64
N LEU A 518 -29.61 -20.32 -37.65
CA LEU A 518 -28.83 -20.54 -36.44
C LEU A 518 -29.53 -21.47 -35.44
N GLY A 519 -30.85 -21.47 -35.50
CA GLY A 519 -31.74 -22.22 -34.59
C GLY A 519 -31.98 -21.43 -33.28
N PHE A 520 -33.20 -21.58 -32.75
CA PHE A 520 -33.66 -20.88 -31.53
C PHE A 520 -33.23 -21.62 -30.24
N PRO A 521 -33.20 -20.93 -29.09
CA PRO A 521 -33.35 -19.49 -28.92
C PRO A 521 -32.12 -18.70 -29.37
N VAL A 522 -32.32 -17.41 -29.73
CA VAL A 522 -31.29 -16.48 -30.16
C VAL A 522 -31.33 -15.20 -29.34
N VAL A 523 -30.21 -14.45 -29.38
CA VAL A 523 -30.08 -13.07 -28.88
C VAL A 523 -29.97 -12.14 -30.08
N LEU A 524 -30.64 -11.00 -30.00
CA LEU A 524 -30.55 -9.91 -30.97
C LEU A 524 -29.91 -8.70 -30.29
N LYS A 525 -28.85 -8.15 -30.89
CA LYS A 525 -28.17 -6.97 -30.40
C LYS A 525 -28.03 -5.96 -31.54
N MET A 526 -28.33 -4.68 -31.31
CA MET A 526 -27.94 -3.61 -32.23
C MET A 526 -26.47 -3.31 -32.03
N VAL A 527 -25.70 -3.25 -33.12
CA VAL A 527 -24.24 -3.05 -33.08
C VAL A 527 -23.89 -1.69 -33.63
N GLY A 528 -23.11 -0.93 -32.87
CA GLY A 528 -22.59 0.37 -33.25
C GLY A 528 -21.53 0.85 -32.27
N THR A 529 -20.53 1.55 -32.74
CA THR A 529 -19.38 2.00 -31.92
C THR A 529 -19.77 3.02 -30.85
N LYS A 530 -20.96 3.62 -30.94
CA LYS A 530 -21.47 4.57 -29.96
C LYS A 530 -22.34 3.91 -28.87
N ILE A 531 -22.84 2.68 -29.07
CA ILE A 531 -23.72 1.98 -28.10
C ILE A 531 -22.86 1.18 -27.14
N ILE A 532 -22.47 1.76 -26.02
CA ILE A 532 -21.64 1.10 -25.00
C ILE A 532 -22.54 0.35 -24.00
N HIS A 533 -23.56 1.00 -23.45
CA HIS A 533 -24.50 0.40 -22.47
C HIS A 533 -25.78 -0.10 -23.17
N LYS A 534 -25.69 -1.18 -23.91
CA LYS A 534 -26.74 -1.73 -24.78
C LYS A 534 -28.07 -2.01 -24.06
N THR A 535 -27.98 -2.53 -22.84
CA THR A 535 -29.16 -2.92 -22.03
C THR A 535 -29.99 -1.68 -21.61
N GLU A 536 -29.34 -0.61 -21.24
CA GLU A 536 -30.00 0.63 -20.75
C GLU A 536 -30.81 1.34 -21.87
N VAL A 537 -30.31 1.28 -23.09
CA VAL A 537 -30.97 1.91 -24.25
C VAL A 537 -31.90 0.95 -25.00
N GLY A 538 -32.06 -0.28 -24.53
CA GLY A 538 -32.89 -1.30 -25.17
C GLY A 538 -32.30 -1.89 -26.46
N ALA A 539 -30.96 -1.85 -26.61
CA ALA A 539 -30.24 -2.36 -27.78
C ALA A 539 -29.92 -3.86 -27.70
N VAL A 540 -30.47 -4.61 -26.73
CA VAL A 540 -30.32 -6.06 -26.57
C VAL A 540 -31.68 -6.68 -26.25
N THR A 541 -32.02 -7.78 -26.97
CA THR A 541 -33.19 -8.62 -26.66
C THR A 541 -32.77 -10.07 -26.59
N LEU A 542 -33.05 -10.70 -25.46
CA LEU A 542 -32.66 -12.06 -25.13
C LEU A 542 -33.84 -13.03 -25.38
N ASN A 543 -33.50 -14.31 -25.52
CA ASN A 543 -34.43 -15.43 -25.42
C ASN A 543 -35.52 -15.44 -26.52
N LEU A 544 -35.16 -15.00 -27.73
CA LEU A 544 -36.08 -15.01 -28.89
C LEU A 544 -36.21 -16.43 -29.45
N ASN A 545 -37.45 -16.96 -29.53
CA ASN A 545 -37.75 -18.34 -29.80
C ASN A 545 -38.37 -18.57 -31.19
N SER A 546 -38.62 -17.51 -31.95
CA SER A 546 -39.22 -17.62 -33.29
C SER A 546 -38.78 -16.43 -34.17
N THR A 547 -38.93 -16.61 -35.49
CA THR A 547 -38.71 -15.54 -36.46
C THR A 547 -39.64 -14.33 -36.26
N LEU A 548 -40.87 -14.59 -35.78
CA LEU A 548 -41.85 -13.56 -35.47
C LEU A 548 -41.37 -12.69 -34.28
N GLU A 549 -40.86 -13.36 -33.23
CA GLU A 549 -40.28 -12.64 -32.06
C GLU A 549 -39.06 -11.80 -32.47
N VAL A 550 -38.18 -12.30 -33.34
CA VAL A 550 -37.04 -11.55 -33.86
C VAL A 550 -37.53 -10.33 -34.64
N SER A 551 -38.53 -10.45 -35.52
CA SER A 551 -39.08 -9.34 -36.28
C SER A 551 -39.71 -8.29 -35.41
N LYS A 552 -40.41 -8.68 -34.33
CA LYS A 552 -41.00 -7.79 -33.35
C LYS A 552 -39.90 -7.06 -32.55
N ALA A 553 -38.91 -7.81 -32.06
CA ALA A 553 -37.76 -7.26 -31.32
C ALA A 553 -36.95 -6.23 -32.12
N LEU A 554 -36.80 -6.43 -33.43
CA LEU A 554 -36.17 -5.45 -34.32
C LEU A 554 -36.90 -4.09 -34.33
N ILE A 555 -38.23 -4.12 -34.35
CA ILE A 555 -39.05 -2.89 -34.38
C ILE A 555 -38.95 -2.19 -33.03
N GLU A 556 -39.16 -2.93 -31.93
CA GLU A 556 -39.12 -2.41 -30.57
C GLU A 556 -37.73 -1.85 -30.22
N MET A 557 -36.66 -2.55 -30.58
CA MET A 557 -35.29 -2.12 -30.37
C MET A 557 -34.98 -0.81 -31.11
N ASN A 558 -35.38 -0.69 -32.39
CA ASN A 558 -35.21 0.55 -33.13
C ASN A 558 -35.95 1.74 -32.49
N GLN A 559 -37.19 1.52 -32.06
CA GLN A 559 -37.96 2.54 -31.37
C GLN A 559 -37.30 2.94 -30.06
N SER A 560 -36.85 1.98 -29.26
CA SER A 560 -36.21 2.23 -27.97
C SER A 560 -34.90 2.98 -28.10
N VAL A 561 -34.03 2.53 -29.00
CA VAL A 561 -32.73 3.20 -29.22
C VAL A 561 -32.93 4.59 -29.81
N HIS A 562 -33.87 4.74 -30.75
CA HIS A 562 -34.17 6.06 -31.30
C HIS A 562 -34.71 7.05 -30.25
N ALA A 563 -35.52 6.56 -29.29
CA ALA A 563 -36.06 7.40 -28.21
C ALA A 563 -35.00 7.74 -27.14
N ASN A 564 -34.17 6.79 -26.75
CA ASN A 564 -33.27 6.95 -25.61
C ASN A 564 -31.85 7.38 -26.04
N PHE A 565 -31.41 7.04 -27.25
CA PHE A 565 -30.08 7.34 -27.76
C PHE A 565 -30.07 7.47 -29.29
N PRO A 566 -30.64 8.55 -29.87
CA PRO A 566 -30.80 8.72 -31.33
C PRO A 566 -29.49 8.60 -32.12
N GLU A 567 -28.38 9.05 -31.56
CA GLU A 567 -27.05 9.01 -32.19
C GLU A 567 -26.47 7.61 -32.31
N GLY A 568 -27.02 6.65 -31.58
CA GLY A 568 -26.60 5.24 -31.56
C GLY A 568 -27.35 4.34 -32.51
N VAL A 569 -28.40 4.83 -33.21
CA VAL A 569 -29.17 4.01 -34.15
C VAL A 569 -28.28 3.45 -35.23
N SER A 570 -28.35 2.14 -35.42
CA SER A 570 -27.56 1.40 -36.43
C SER A 570 -28.43 0.46 -37.24
N GLU A 571 -28.07 0.26 -38.49
CA GLU A 571 -28.68 -0.72 -39.39
C GLU A 571 -28.07 -2.13 -39.29
N SER A 572 -27.09 -2.29 -38.38
CA SER A 572 -26.34 -3.55 -38.20
C SER A 572 -26.79 -4.24 -36.89
N TYR A 573 -27.13 -5.51 -37.01
CA TYR A 573 -27.61 -6.35 -35.92
C TYR A 573 -26.74 -7.60 -35.78
N LEU A 574 -26.32 -7.89 -34.57
CA LEU A 574 -25.69 -9.15 -34.21
C LEU A 574 -26.74 -10.14 -33.75
N VAL A 575 -26.91 -11.20 -34.51
CA VAL A 575 -27.79 -12.35 -34.14
C VAL A 575 -26.89 -13.47 -33.65
N GLU A 576 -27.07 -13.86 -32.40
CA GLU A 576 -26.25 -14.88 -31.74
C GLU A 576 -27.09 -16.01 -31.16
N LYS A 577 -26.51 -17.22 -31.11
CA LYS A 577 -27.09 -18.32 -30.38
C LYS A 577 -27.15 -17.99 -28.90
N MET A 578 -28.33 -18.14 -28.29
CA MET A 578 -28.48 -17.94 -26.84
C MET A 578 -27.59 -18.92 -26.08
N ALA A 579 -26.73 -18.41 -25.22
CA ALA A 579 -25.90 -19.20 -24.33
C ALA A 579 -26.79 -19.85 -23.23
N LYS A 580 -26.42 -21.03 -22.78
CA LYS A 580 -27.11 -21.68 -21.65
C LYS A 580 -26.91 -20.89 -20.38
N PRO A 581 -27.82 -20.97 -19.39
CA PRO A 581 -27.61 -20.35 -18.09
C PRO A 581 -26.29 -20.81 -17.45
N PRO A 582 -25.43 -19.90 -17.00
CA PRO A 582 -24.14 -20.26 -16.41
C PRO A 582 -24.26 -20.66 -14.94
N ILE A 583 -23.19 -21.24 -14.39
CA ILE A 583 -23.03 -21.46 -12.95
C ILE A 583 -22.74 -20.10 -12.27
N ALA A 584 -21.88 -19.29 -12.89
CA ALA A 584 -21.49 -17.98 -12.44
C ALA A 584 -21.20 -17.05 -13.64
N GLU A 585 -21.28 -15.76 -13.40
CA GLU A 585 -20.93 -14.69 -14.33
C GLU A 585 -19.73 -13.92 -13.76
N LEU A 586 -18.69 -13.72 -14.56
CA LEU A 586 -17.53 -12.92 -14.20
C LEU A 586 -17.42 -11.71 -15.12
N ILE A 587 -16.89 -10.63 -14.56
CA ILE A 587 -16.33 -9.51 -15.32
C ILE A 587 -14.82 -9.66 -15.35
N ILE A 588 -14.23 -9.51 -16.52
CA ILE A 588 -12.78 -9.49 -16.74
C ILE A 588 -12.45 -8.21 -17.47
N GLY A 589 -11.72 -7.33 -16.79
CA GLY A 589 -11.22 -6.08 -17.36
C GLY A 589 -9.69 -6.09 -17.42
N ILE A 590 -9.13 -5.74 -18.57
CA ILE A 590 -7.69 -5.43 -18.69
C ILE A 590 -7.60 -4.01 -19.19
N ARG A 591 -6.91 -3.15 -18.45
CA ARG A 591 -6.80 -1.74 -18.77
C ARG A 591 -5.35 -1.27 -18.68
N ALA A 592 -4.94 -0.45 -19.65
CA ALA A 592 -3.69 0.27 -19.60
C ALA A 592 -3.81 1.50 -18.68
N ASP A 593 -2.93 1.60 -17.72
CA ASP A 593 -2.77 2.77 -16.87
C ASP A 593 -1.43 3.45 -17.19
N PRO A 594 -1.38 4.79 -17.34
CA PRO A 594 -0.16 5.50 -17.71
C PRO A 594 0.98 5.32 -16.69
N GLN A 595 0.64 5.06 -15.42
CA GLN A 595 1.59 4.97 -14.32
C GLN A 595 1.91 3.52 -13.97
N PHE A 596 0.90 2.64 -13.93
CA PHE A 596 1.02 1.25 -13.47
C PHE A 596 1.20 0.23 -14.61
N GLY A 597 1.12 0.65 -15.88
CA GLY A 597 1.12 -0.28 -16.99
C GLY A 597 -0.23 -0.99 -17.14
N LEU A 598 -0.23 -2.28 -17.48
CA LEU A 598 -1.47 -3.05 -17.60
C LEU A 598 -1.96 -3.58 -16.25
N ALA A 599 -3.25 -3.46 -16.01
CA ALA A 599 -3.93 -4.02 -14.85
C ALA A 599 -5.06 -4.95 -15.27
N LEU A 600 -5.21 -6.07 -14.58
CA LEU A 600 -6.29 -7.05 -14.72
C LEU A 600 -7.25 -6.92 -13.55
N THR A 601 -8.52 -6.66 -13.81
CA THR A 601 -9.59 -6.73 -12.83
C THR A 601 -10.45 -7.97 -13.08
N ILE A 602 -10.68 -8.77 -12.04
CA ILE A 602 -11.56 -9.94 -12.03
C ILE A 602 -12.63 -9.67 -10.99
N GLY A 603 -13.90 -9.78 -11.37
CA GLY A 603 -15.01 -9.54 -10.44
C GLY A 603 -16.24 -10.38 -10.74
N SER A 604 -17.21 -10.30 -9.83
CA SER A 604 -18.55 -10.84 -10.06
C SER A 604 -19.21 -10.08 -11.21
N GLY A 605 -19.68 -10.78 -12.25
CA GLY A 605 -20.31 -10.21 -13.45
C GLY A 605 -21.82 -10.03 -13.32
N GLY A 606 -22.45 -9.53 -14.39
CA GLY A 606 -23.87 -9.29 -14.47
C GLY A 606 -24.34 -8.03 -13.73
N ILE A 607 -25.66 -7.96 -13.47
CA ILE A 607 -26.32 -6.76 -12.90
C ILE A 607 -25.88 -6.41 -11.46
N PHE A 608 -25.15 -7.28 -10.78
CA PHE A 608 -24.71 -7.05 -9.39
C PHE A 608 -23.29 -6.47 -9.26
N VAL A 609 -22.60 -6.22 -10.37
CA VAL A 609 -21.20 -5.72 -10.37
C VAL A 609 -21.06 -4.47 -9.52
N GLU A 610 -21.88 -3.47 -9.77
CA GLU A 610 -21.81 -2.17 -9.07
C GLU A 610 -22.33 -2.22 -7.63
N LEU A 611 -23.27 -3.14 -7.35
CA LEU A 611 -23.90 -3.23 -6.03
C LEU A 611 -23.05 -3.97 -5.01
N ILE A 612 -22.30 -5.01 -5.42
CA ILE A 612 -21.58 -5.90 -4.50
C ILE A 612 -20.11 -5.47 -4.32
N GLY A 613 -19.52 -4.81 -5.32
CA GLY A 613 -18.12 -4.39 -5.32
C GLY A 613 -17.15 -5.57 -5.11
N ASP A 614 -17.51 -6.77 -5.62
CA ASP A 614 -16.74 -8.01 -5.45
C ASP A 614 -15.74 -8.14 -6.60
N SER A 615 -14.58 -7.52 -6.44
CA SER A 615 -13.53 -7.53 -7.45
C SER A 615 -12.14 -7.64 -6.83
N SER A 616 -11.18 -8.07 -7.65
CA SER A 616 -9.76 -8.16 -7.31
C SER A 616 -8.94 -7.68 -8.50
N THR A 617 -7.98 -6.78 -8.23
CA THR A 617 -7.10 -6.22 -9.26
C THR A 617 -5.69 -6.79 -9.10
N LEU A 618 -5.06 -7.11 -10.24
CA LEU A 618 -3.69 -7.59 -10.36
C LEU A 618 -2.93 -6.72 -11.36
N LEU A 619 -1.67 -6.38 -11.06
CA LEU A 619 -0.78 -5.74 -12.04
C LEU A 619 -0.17 -6.81 -12.95
N LEU A 620 -0.09 -6.49 -14.25
CA LEU A 620 0.49 -7.38 -15.26
C LEU A 620 1.99 -7.07 -15.47
N PRO A 621 2.79 -8.08 -15.82
CA PRO A 621 2.45 -9.49 -16.02
C PRO A 621 2.12 -10.21 -14.71
N THR A 622 1.22 -11.20 -14.80
CA THR A 622 0.82 -12.01 -13.65
C THR A 622 0.97 -13.50 -13.92
N LYS A 623 0.93 -14.32 -12.89
CA LYS A 623 1.05 -15.78 -13.00
C LYS A 623 -0.30 -16.46 -12.82
N LEU A 624 -0.43 -17.70 -13.34
CA LEU A 624 -1.63 -18.51 -13.18
C LEU A 624 -2.06 -18.64 -11.72
N THR A 625 -1.10 -18.86 -10.83
CA THR A 625 -1.33 -18.98 -9.38
C THR A 625 -1.92 -17.73 -8.74
N ASP A 626 -1.58 -16.54 -9.24
CA ASP A 626 -2.08 -15.28 -8.72
C ASP A 626 -3.52 -15.03 -9.19
N ILE A 627 -3.84 -15.40 -10.43
CA ILE A 627 -5.22 -15.40 -10.96
C ILE A 627 -6.10 -16.37 -10.18
N GLU A 628 -5.61 -17.60 -9.88
CA GLU A 628 -6.36 -18.56 -9.06
C GLU A 628 -6.62 -18.03 -7.64
N LYS A 629 -5.61 -17.40 -7.00
CA LYS A 629 -5.77 -16.76 -5.69
C LYS A 629 -6.79 -15.64 -5.75
N SER A 630 -6.74 -14.80 -6.80
CA SER A 630 -7.70 -13.72 -7.05
C SER A 630 -9.15 -14.26 -7.17
N LEU A 631 -9.38 -15.28 -8.00
CA LEU A 631 -10.68 -15.93 -8.13
C LEU A 631 -11.21 -16.50 -6.80
N LYS A 632 -10.33 -17.12 -6.01
CA LYS A 632 -10.68 -17.67 -4.69
C LYS A 632 -10.97 -16.62 -3.63
N SER A 633 -10.47 -15.38 -3.80
CA SER A 633 -10.71 -14.28 -2.86
C SER A 633 -12.06 -13.59 -3.05
N LEU A 634 -12.73 -13.81 -4.19
CA LEU A 634 -14.03 -13.22 -4.46
C LEU A 634 -15.11 -13.85 -3.56
N LYS A 635 -16.12 -13.06 -3.18
CA LYS A 635 -17.33 -13.58 -2.51
C LYS A 635 -18.03 -14.64 -3.37
N LEU A 636 -17.97 -14.46 -4.70
CA LEU A 636 -18.47 -15.39 -5.70
C LEU A 636 -17.79 -16.78 -5.65
N ALA A 637 -16.60 -16.90 -5.07
CA ALA A 637 -15.86 -18.18 -4.98
C ALA A 637 -16.69 -19.33 -4.38
N LYS A 638 -17.62 -19.01 -3.47
CA LYS A 638 -18.55 -19.99 -2.90
C LYS A 638 -19.45 -20.67 -3.96
N LEU A 639 -19.83 -19.93 -5.02
CA LEU A 639 -20.58 -20.50 -6.14
C LEU A 639 -19.70 -21.38 -7.01
N LEU A 640 -18.44 -21.02 -7.20
CA LEU A 640 -17.47 -21.79 -7.98
C LEU A 640 -17.09 -23.11 -7.29
N ASP A 641 -17.13 -23.18 -5.97
CA ASP A 641 -16.87 -24.40 -5.20
C ASP A 641 -18.07 -25.38 -5.15
N GLY A 642 -19.21 -25.01 -5.74
CA GLY A 642 -20.45 -25.79 -5.71
C GLY A 642 -21.36 -25.38 -4.55
N PHE A 643 -22.45 -24.67 -4.86
CA PHE A 643 -23.38 -24.15 -3.87
C PHE A 643 -24.82 -24.48 -4.26
N ARG A 644 -25.64 -24.97 -3.30
CA ARG A 644 -27.06 -25.28 -3.47
C ARG A 644 -27.36 -26.15 -4.70
N GLY A 645 -26.58 -27.25 -4.89
CA GLY A 645 -26.79 -28.20 -5.97
C GLY A 645 -26.18 -27.81 -7.33
N LYS A 646 -25.53 -26.64 -7.45
CA LYS A 646 -24.73 -26.35 -8.63
C LYS A 646 -23.42 -27.15 -8.59
N PRO A 647 -22.90 -27.62 -9.74
CA PRO A 647 -21.65 -28.38 -9.77
C PRO A 647 -20.46 -27.46 -9.45
N LYS A 648 -19.40 -28.07 -8.91
CA LYS A 648 -18.11 -27.41 -8.71
C LYS A 648 -17.45 -27.10 -10.04
N VAL A 649 -16.88 -25.89 -10.15
CA VAL A 649 -16.19 -25.41 -11.34
C VAL A 649 -14.69 -25.69 -11.24
N ASN A 650 -14.05 -25.95 -12.36
CA ASN A 650 -12.60 -26.03 -12.45
C ASN A 650 -11.98 -24.62 -12.49
N ILE A 651 -11.57 -24.09 -11.32
CA ILE A 651 -10.96 -22.75 -11.19
C ILE A 651 -9.69 -22.62 -12.04
N ASN A 652 -8.89 -23.70 -12.16
CA ASN A 652 -7.66 -23.66 -12.96
C ASN A 652 -7.96 -23.41 -14.45
N LEU A 653 -9.05 -23.99 -14.98
CA LEU A 653 -9.47 -23.75 -16.36
C LEU A 653 -9.87 -22.28 -16.58
N ILE A 654 -10.62 -21.69 -15.62
CA ILE A 654 -10.97 -20.26 -15.70
C ILE A 654 -9.70 -19.42 -15.69
N ALA A 655 -8.79 -19.71 -14.77
CA ALA A 655 -7.53 -18.98 -14.63
C ALA A 655 -6.63 -19.08 -15.89
N GLN A 656 -6.62 -20.25 -16.56
CA GLN A 656 -5.90 -20.44 -17.83
C GLN A 656 -6.47 -19.57 -18.97
N GLU A 657 -7.80 -19.48 -19.09
CA GLU A 657 -8.42 -18.62 -20.12
C GLU A 657 -8.18 -17.12 -19.82
N ILE A 658 -8.23 -16.72 -18.54
CA ILE A 658 -7.88 -15.36 -18.16
C ILE A 658 -6.39 -15.08 -18.45
N LEU A 659 -5.48 -15.99 -18.08
CA LEU A 659 -4.04 -15.83 -18.36
C LEU A 659 -3.76 -15.70 -19.86
N LYS A 660 -4.44 -16.49 -20.70
CA LYS A 660 -4.34 -16.38 -22.14
C LYS A 660 -4.76 -14.99 -22.65
N LEU A 661 -5.78 -14.38 -22.03
CA LEU A 661 -6.22 -13.02 -22.36
C LEU A 661 -5.20 -11.97 -21.91
N THR A 662 -4.58 -12.15 -20.71
CA THR A 662 -3.53 -11.22 -20.26
C THR A 662 -2.30 -11.27 -21.15
N LEU A 663 -1.85 -12.46 -21.54
CA LEU A 663 -0.72 -12.64 -22.47
C LEU A 663 -0.97 -11.99 -23.84
N PHE A 664 -2.23 -12.01 -24.30
CA PHE A 664 -2.62 -11.30 -25.51
C PHE A 664 -2.50 -9.77 -25.33
N ALA A 665 -3.02 -9.23 -24.22
CA ALA A 665 -2.94 -7.81 -23.92
C ALA A 665 -1.47 -7.35 -23.77
N GLU A 666 -0.66 -8.11 -23.07
CA GLU A 666 0.77 -7.85 -22.89
C GLU A 666 1.53 -7.79 -24.23
N LYS A 667 1.25 -8.74 -25.13
CA LYS A 667 1.84 -8.76 -26.48
C LYS A 667 1.41 -7.56 -27.33
N ASN A 668 0.24 -7.00 -27.06
CA ASN A 668 -0.37 -5.91 -27.83
C ASN A 668 -0.46 -4.60 -27.00
N ILE A 669 0.40 -4.43 -26.00
CA ILE A 669 0.38 -3.31 -25.05
C ILE A 669 0.44 -1.92 -25.73
N ASN A 670 0.99 -1.81 -26.92
CA ASN A 670 1.08 -0.56 -27.67
C ASN A 670 -0.13 -0.30 -28.59
N THR A 671 -1.02 -1.29 -28.75
CA THR A 671 -2.15 -1.20 -29.67
C THR A 671 -3.50 -1.43 -29.02
N ILE A 672 -3.53 -1.98 -27.81
CA ILE A 672 -4.75 -2.24 -27.03
C ILE A 672 -4.66 -1.45 -25.73
N ALA A 673 -5.62 -0.57 -25.49
CA ALA A 673 -5.71 0.22 -24.29
C ALA A 673 -6.62 -0.45 -23.23
N GLU A 674 -7.66 -1.17 -23.69
CA GLU A 674 -8.62 -1.81 -22.80
C GLU A 674 -9.28 -3.01 -23.46
N ILE A 675 -9.49 -4.05 -22.68
CA ILE A 675 -10.33 -5.20 -23.00
C ILE A 675 -11.29 -5.40 -21.83
N GLU A 676 -12.58 -5.33 -22.08
CA GLU A 676 -13.61 -5.69 -21.11
C GLU A 676 -14.43 -6.87 -21.62
N VAL A 677 -14.62 -7.84 -20.78
CA VAL A 677 -15.53 -8.98 -20.99
C VAL A 677 -16.55 -8.98 -19.88
N ASN A 678 -17.79 -8.62 -20.19
CA ASN A 678 -18.86 -8.50 -19.20
C ASN A 678 -20.24 -8.86 -19.81
N PRO A 679 -20.71 -10.10 -19.57
CA PRO A 679 -20.13 -11.14 -18.74
C PRO A 679 -19.25 -12.17 -19.49
N MET A 680 -18.35 -12.79 -18.77
CA MET A 680 -17.81 -14.11 -19.07
C MET A 680 -18.63 -15.17 -18.34
N PHE A 681 -19.29 -16.04 -19.08
CA PHE A 681 -20.09 -17.14 -18.52
C PHE A 681 -19.20 -18.32 -18.13
N VAL A 682 -19.41 -18.81 -16.91
CA VAL A 682 -18.65 -19.92 -16.34
C VAL A 682 -19.54 -21.16 -16.24
N TYR A 683 -19.06 -22.27 -16.80
CA TYR A 683 -19.64 -23.58 -16.71
C TYR A 683 -18.70 -24.55 -16.00
N GLU A 684 -19.14 -25.78 -15.75
CA GLU A 684 -18.34 -26.80 -15.04
C GLU A 684 -16.94 -27.00 -15.67
N LYS A 685 -16.88 -27.08 -17.01
CA LYS A 685 -15.66 -27.42 -17.78
C LYS A 685 -15.34 -26.45 -18.92
N SER A 686 -15.96 -25.30 -18.96
CA SER A 686 -15.73 -24.30 -20.02
C SER A 686 -16.11 -22.90 -19.58
N VAL A 687 -15.61 -21.92 -20.30
CA VAL A 687 -16.04 -20.53 -20.20
C VAL A 687 -16.45 -20.01 -21.58
N VAL A 688 -17.33 -19.00 -21.61
CA VAL A 688 -17.80 -18.36 -22.84
C VAL A 688 -17.76 -16.85 -22.65
N PHE A 689 -17.11 -16.15 -23.54
CA PHE A 689 -17.01 -14.69 -23.56
C PHE A 689 -18.24 -14.12 -24.28
N VAL A 690 -19.21 -13.62 -23.51
CA VAL A 690 -20.57 -13.32 -24.02
C VAL A 690 -20.71 -11.90 -24.54
N ASP A 691 -20.12 -10.93 -23.86
CA ASP A 691 -20.04 -9.55 -24.34
C ASP A 691 -18.60 -9.04 -24.22
N VAL A 692 -18.13 -8.32 -25.22
CA VAL A 692 -16.74 -7.93 -25.35
C VAL A 692 -16.68 -6.49 -25.86
N LEU A 693 -15.91 -5.66 -25.15
CA LEU A 693 -15.55 -4.30 -25.54
C LEU A 693 -14.04 -4.20 -25.62
N ILE A 694 -13.50 -3.66 -26.72
CA ILE A 694 -12.06 -3.45 -26.88
C ILE A 694 -11.82 -2.01 -27.34
N HIS A 695 -11.00 -1.28 -26.56
CA HIS A 695 -10.45 0.00 -26.98
C HIS A 695 -9.05 -0.22 -27.54
N ALA A 696 -8.86 0.13 -28.79
CA ALA A 696 -7.58 0.01 -29.49
C ALA A 696 -6.99 1.40 -29.79
N VAL A 697 -5.67 1.46 -29.92
CA VAL A 697 -4.93 2.68 -30.28
C VAL A 697 -4.79 2.74 -31.80
N LYS A 698 -5.14 3.87 -32.42
CA LYS A 698 -4.85 4.11 -33.83
C LYS A 698 -3.34 4.22 -34.02
N THR A 699 -2.75 3.25 -34.67
CA THR A 699 -1.37 3.39 -35.17
C THR A 699 -1.39 4.36 -36.36
N GLU A 700 -0.68 5.47 -36.26
CA GLU A 700 -0.37 6.29 -37.43
C GLU A 700 0.44 5.42 -38.38
N VAL A 701 -0.08 5.22 -39.59
CA VAL A 701 0.56 4.49 -40.70
C VAL A 701 1.63 5.37 -41.32
#